data_bf51f81cc93def920b263a36dc74649e
#
_entry.id   bf51f81cc93def920b263a36dc74649e
#
_cell.length_a   1.000
_cell.length_b   1.000
_cell.length_c   1.000
_cell.angle_alpha   90.00
_cell.angle_beta   90.00
_cell.angle_gamma   90.00
#
_symmetry.space_group_name_H-M   'P 1'
#
loop_
_entity.id
_entity.type
_entity.pdbx_description
1 polymer ?
#
loop_
_entity_poly.entity_id
_entity_poly.type
_entity_poly.pdbx_seq_one_letter_code
_entity_poly.pdbx_strand_id
1 'polypeptide(L)'
;SNGRYGAGVEIEEIKKSRNRIEINITVDEGKSASIEKINIIGNEEFTNDELLKGFELSEGSFFSFLNNDNAYSREKLKGDIETLESFYKDRGYLKFSIESSQISLSRDMKNIFINFNVFEGKKYNISEAEVVGDIPLEEEVYSAIMDSLSGLTYSQSQITSIEEFFVNVLGNRGYAFAEVSGVPEINEESSEVKIIFNVAPGKRTYTRKILFSGNNITQDHVLRREMRQFEGAWSSNNSIEAGKVRLERLGYFKEVDVETVPVPNTEDQIDILYSVEEETTGSVGGNIGYSDFGLMLGFNLQEQNFLGSGNTVGIGISKNIYSESYNISFLDPFATKDAISLGYNIYFRETDYGEFNVANYLSNSNGFGLQFGYPLSDTQRINLGLTYDKTDIDIGTSPAREIWDFINAEGSIFETLTSQISWQRVTLNRGMFPTDGSSTVVSFSTTIPGGDIDYARLNLRQKFYQPISEDLVFGFNLDLGYLAPFGDTEETPFFQNFYAGGPRSLRGFESNTLGPRSTEAPCYEFNYSDGTCPNLLDSDGDGVLDTPYYNPYANSEYNKRVSIGGNIKVEGSLQLIFKLPFIEDQRSMRSAFFFDFGNVFSDNCKDYQINCYKPSIDDLRYSYGVGVTWITGFGPMSFAISKPTNAGQYEETKEFQFTVGNVF
;
A
#
# COMPACT_ATOMS: atom_id res chain seq x y z
N SER A 1 30.61 20.79 10.02
CA SER A 1 31.84 20.02 9.72
C SER A 1 31.60 18.57 10.11
N ASN A 2 31.58 17.69 9.13
CA ASN A 2 31.32 16.25 9.34
C ASN A 2 32.55 15.50 9.90
N GLY A 3 33.08 15.97 11.06
CA GLY A 3 34.20 15.32 11.73
C GLY A 3 35.56 15.39 10.99
N ARG A 4 35.65 16.16 9.92
CA ARG A 4 36.90 16.32 9.15
C ARG A 4 37.70 17.50 9.68
N TYR A 5 38.55 17.22 10.62
CA TYR A 5 39.44 18.21 11.22
C TYR A 5 40.73 18.31 10.40
N GLY A 6 41.06 19.51 9.93
CA GLY A 6 42.19 19.81 9.07
C GLY A 6 41.87 19.87 7.58
N ALA A 7 40.58 19.98 7.23
CA ALA A 7 40.18 20.29 5.87
C ALA A 7 40.76 21.66 5.46
N GLY A 8 41.55 21.67 4.38
CA GLY A 8 42.16 22.86 3.78
C GLY A 8 41.50 23.19 2.46
N VAL A 9 41.30 24.46 2.19
CA VAL A 9 40.84 24.92 0.87
C VAL A 9 41.93 25.81 0.31
N GLU A 10 42.57 25.39 -0.78
CA GLU A 10 43.45 26.22 -1.56
C GLU A 10 42.69 26.80 -2.75
N ILE A 11 42.76 28.11 -2.89
CA ILE A 11 42.12 28.81 -4.01
C ILE A 11 43.24 29.38 -4.87
N GLU A 12 43.33 28.92 -6.10
CA GLU A 12 44.29 29.45 -7.09
C GLU A 12 43.50 30.24 -8.14
N GLU A 13 43.84 31.50 -8.29
CA GLU A 13 43.27 32.39 -9.31
C GLU A 13 44.17 32.48 -10.53
N ILE A 14 43.73 31.93 -11.67
CA ILE A 14 44.42 31.98 -12.94
C ILE A 14 43.76 33.03 -13.85
N LYS A 15 44.46 34.15 -14.11
CA LYS A 15 43.97 35.16 -15.05
C LYS A 15 44.09 34.69 -16.48
N LYS A 16 42.95 34.60 -17.19
CA LYS A 16 42.90 34.27 -18.63
C LYS A 16 42.62 35.50 -19.51
N SER A 17 42.93 35.36 -20.80
CA SER A 17 42.64 36.40 -21.78
C SER A 17 41.16 36.80 -21.85
N ARG A 18 40.86 38.03 -22.21
CA ARG A 18 39.49 38.61 -22.29
C ARG A 18 38.81 38.82 -20.94
N ASN A 19 39.55 39.28 -19.93
CA ASN A 19 39.04 39.59 -18.59
C ASN A 19 38.29 38.47 -17.89
N ARG A 20 38.73 37.23 -18.09
CA ARG A 20 38.22 36.04 -17.42
C ARG A 20 39.19 35.56 -16.36
N ILE A 21 38.66 35.11 -15.24
CA ILE A 21 39.40 34.45 -14.16
C ILE A 21 38.91 33.02 -14.06
N GLU A 22 39.81 32.10 -14.04
CA GLU A 22 39.54 30.70 -13.66
C GLU A 22 39.95 30.56 -12.21
N ILE A 23 39.06 30.02 -11.41
CA ILE A 23 39.29 29.77 -9.99
C ILE A 23 39.36 28.24 -9.82
N ASN A 24 40.54 27.77 -9.48
CA ASN A 24 40.75 26.38 -9.09
C ASN A 24 40.60 26.29 -7.59
N ILE A 25 39.62 25.52 -7.12
CA ILE A 25 39.40 25.27 -5.70
C ILE A 25 39.85 23.84 -5.43
N THR A 26 40.98 23.69 -4.77
CA THR A 26 41.46 22.36 -4.31
C THR A 26 41.03 22.21 -2.86
N VAL A 27 40.19 21.19 -2.59
CA VAL A 27 39.73 20.86 -1.25
C VAL A 27 40.51 19.64 -0.77
N ASP A 28 41.36 19.84 0.25
CA ASP A 28 41.91 18.73 1.03
C ASP A 28 40.90 18.39 2.14
N GLU A 29 40.24 17.26 2.03
CA GLU A 29 39.21 16.86 2.97
C GLU A 29 39.74 16.53 4.39
N GLY A 30 41.03 16.46 4.59
CA GLY A 30 41.65 16.12 5.87
C GLY A 30 41.31 14.69 6.35
N LYS A 31 41.74 14.37 7.58
CA LYS A 31 41.43 13.08 8.19
C LYS A 31 40.08 13.12 8.87
N SER A 32 39.26 12.08 8.69
CA SER A 32 38.05 11.87 9.45
C SER A 32 38.40 11.41 10.87
N ALA A 33 37.87 12.11 11.87
CA ALA A 33 37.97 11.71 13.26
C ALA A 33 36.67 11.04 13.70
N SER A 34 36.77 9.94 14.41
CA SER A 34 35.64 9.16 14.94
C SER A 34 35.45 9.41 16.45
N ILE A 35 34.22 9.29 16.91
CA ILE A 35 33.90 9.39 18.32
C ILE A 35 34.37 8.11 19.00
N GLU A 36 35.30 8.28 19.95
CA GLU A 36 35.83 7.19 20.79
C GLU A 36 35.00 7.01 22.05
N LYS A 37 34.61 8.15 22.68
CA LYS A 37 33.87 8.12 23.93
C LYS A 37 33.03 9.36 24.15
N ILE A 38 31.82 9.15 24.71
CA ILE A 38 30.93 10.19 25.20
C ILE A 38 30.75 9.98 26.70
N ASN A 39 31.16 10.96 27.52
CA ASN A 39 31.02 10.91 28.95
C ASN A 39 30.02 11.96 29.42
N ILE A 40 29.15 11.57 30.34
CA ILE A 40 28.27 12.48 31.07
C ILE A 40 28.71 12.45 32.51
N ILE A 41 28.97 13.62 33.07
CA ILE A 41 29.53 13.80 34.42
C ILE A 41 28.55 14.63 35.23
N GLY A 42 28.22 14.18 36.44
CA GLY A 42 27.22 14.81 37.31
C GLY A 42 25.85 14.15 37.24
N ASN A 43 25.70 13.07 36.46
CA ASN A 43 24.52 12.22 36.44
C ASN A 43 24.58 11.22 37.60
N GLU A 44 23.70 11.40 38.59
CA GLU A 44 23.61 10.55 39.79
C GLU A 44 22.42 9.58 39.70
N GLU A 45 21.33 9.97 39.03
CA GLU A 45 20.06 9.24 38.97
C GLU A 45 19.98 8.27 37.75
N PHE A 46 20.63 8.60 36.66
CA PHE A 46 20.59 7.78 35.43
C PHE A 46 21.99 7.37 34.99
N THR A 47 22.11 6.17 34.46
CA THR A 47 23.39 5.66 33.92
C THR A 47 23.72 6.29 32.58
N ASN A 48 25.01 6.39 32.25
CA ASN A 48 25.46 6.86 30.94
C ASN A 48 24.81 6.08 29.80
N ASP A 49 24.69 4.76 29.94
CA ASP A 49 24.09 3.89 28.92
C ASP A 49 22.62 4.20 28.66
N GLU A 50 21.88 4.61 29.69
CA GLU A 50 20.47 5.01 29.55
C GLU A 50 20.35 6.36 28.85
N LEU A 51 21.20 7.31 29.18
CA LEU A 51 21.20 8.64 28.61
C LEU A 51 21.65 8.63 27.13
N LEU A 52 22.63 7.80 26.80
CA LEU A 52 23.16 7.70 25.44
C LEU A 52 22.24 6.94 24.47
N LYS A 53 21.24 6.19 24.93
CA LYS A 53 20.29 5.48 24.06
C LYS A 53 19.52 6.37 23.08
N GLY A 54 19.29 7.64 23.45
CA GLY A 54 18.58 8.62 22.63
C GLY A 54 19.47 9.45 21.71
N PHE A 55 20.80 9.25 21.74
CA PHE A 55 21.73 10.07 20.99
C PHE A 55 21.84 9.58 19.54
N GLU A 56 21.98 10.52 18.61
CA GLU A 56 22.36 10.25 17.23
C GLU A 56 23.88 10.03 17.06
N LEU A 57 24.66 10.60 17.98
CA LEU A 57 26.10 10.35 18.06
C LEU A 57 26.35 9.07 18.86
N SER A 58 27.12 8.16 18.32
CA SER A 58 27.44 6.88 18.96
C SER A 58 28.93 6.66 19.11
N GLU A 59 29.31 5.95 20.19
CA GLU A 59 30.66 5.40 20.35
C GLU A 59 30.90 4.31 19.30
N GLY A 60 32.13 4.22 18.77
CA GLY A 60 32.46 3.24 17.74
C GLY A 60 32.22 1.79 18.18
N SER A 61 31.41 1.05 17.42
CA SER A 61 31.23 -0.40 17.55
C SER A 61 32.14 -1.18 16.60
N PHE A 62 32.28 -2.49 16.80
CA PHE A 62 33.09 -3.34 15.93
C PHE A 62 32.67 -3.30 14.45
N PHE A 63 31.43 -2.90 14.16
CA PHE A 63 30.87 -2.78 12.80
C PHE A 63 30.82 -1.34 12.27
N SER A 64 31.25 -0.33 13.02
CA SER A 64 31.19 1.09 12.62
C SER A 64 31.99 1.40 11.35
N PHE A 65 32.93 0.57 10.96
CA PHE A 65 33.68 0.72 9.70
C PHE A 65 32.80 0.50 8.44
N LEU A 66 31.63 -0.12 8.59
CA LEU A 66 30.68 -0.34 7.47
C LEU A 66 29.67 0.79 7.34
N ASN A 67 29.26 1.41 8.45
CA ASN A 67 28.12 2.33 8.49
C ASN A 67 28.53 3.80 8.78
N ASN A 68 29.76 4.09 9.15
CA ASN A 68 30.24 5.42 9.60
C ASN A 68 29.40 6.03 10.75
N ASP A 69 28.81 5.22 11.61
CA ASP A 69 27.88 5.65 12.66
C ASP A 69 28.54 6.52 13.74
N ASN A 70 29.88 6.43 13.87
CA ASN A 70 30.69 7.17 14.84
C ASN A 70 31.29 8.47 14.29
N ALA A 71 30.81 8.97 13.14
CA ALA A 71 31.26 10.22 12.59
C ALA A 71 30.70 11.42 13.40
N TYR A 72 31.58 12.32 13.85
CA TYR A 72 31.17 13.53 14.54
C TYR A 72 30.45 14.51 13.59
N SER A 73 29.30 15.02 14.01
CA SER A 73 28.60 16.14 13.40
C SER A 73 28.20 17.16 14.47
N ARG A 74 28.39 18.44 14.17
CA ARG A 74 27.99 19.54 15.08
C ARG A 74 26.46 19.63 15.22
N GLU A 75 25.76 19.35 14.13
CA GLU A 75 24.30 19.36 14.08
C GLU A 75 23.74 18.22 14.97
N LYS A 76 24.30 17.00 14.85
CA LYS A 76 23.94 15.86 15.72
C LYS A 76 24.24 16.17 17.18
N LEU A 77 25.41 16.76 17.49
CA LEU A 77 25.73 17.15 18.85
C LEU A 77 24.71 18.12 19.43
N LYS A 78 24.23 19.08 18.63
CA LYS A 78 23.18 20.00 19.07
C LYS A 78 21.87 19.29 19.34
N GLY A 79 21.47 18.36 18.47
CA GLY A 79 20.30 17.51 18.68
C GLY A 79 20.41 16.62 19.93
N ASP A 80 21.59 16.04 20.17
CA ASP A 80 21.84 15.22 21.35
C ASP A 80 21.79 16.04 22.66
N ILE A 81 22.26 17.29 22.65
CA ILE A 81 22.10 18.22 23.78
C ILE A 81 20.62 18.47 24.07
N GLU A 82 19.82 18.77 23.04
CA GLU A 82 18.37 18.96 23.19
C GLU A 82 17.68 17.66 23.66
N THR A 83 18.11 16.52 23.15
CA THR A 83 17.62 15.19 23.57
C THR A 83 17.92 14.93 25.06
N LEU A 84 19.13 15.24 25.51
CA LEU A 84 19.52 15.06 26.90
C LEU A 84 18.72 15.98 27.84
N GLU A 85 18.51 17.26 27.45
CA GLU A 85 17.69 18.19 28.22
C GLU A 85 16.22 17.69 28.29
N SER A 86 15.67 17.26 27.16
CA SER A 86 14.30 16.73 27.10
C SER A 86 14.15 15.47 27.95
N PHE A 87 15.13 14.56 27.90
CA PHE A 87 15.13 13.33 28.70
C PHE A 87 14.93 13.60 30.18
N TYR A 88 15.68 14.57 30.74
CA TYR A 88 15.58 14.94 32.13
C TYR A 88 14.30 15.72 32.45
N LYS A 89 13.97 16.73 31.65
CA LYS A 89 12.77 17.56 31.83
C LYS A 89 11.49 16.74 31.75
N ASP A 90 11.48 15.69 30.96
CA ASP A 90 10.32 14.77 30.86
C ASP A 90 10.19 13.80 32.02
N ARG A 91 11.21 13.72 32.88
CA ARG A 91 11.23 12.87 34.08
C ARG A 91 11.16 13.65 35.39
N GLY A 92 10.83 14.95 35.30
CA GLY A 92 10.60 15.80 36.45
C GLY A 92 11.77 16.68 36.84
N TYR A 93 12.89 16.62 36.17
CA TYR A 93 14.08 17.41 36.48
C TYR A 93 14.04 18.78 35.81
N LEU A 94 13.06 19.60 36.20
CA LEU A 94 12.77 20.89 35.58
C LEU A 94 13.98 21.85 35.58
N LYS A 95 14.85 21.81 36.59
CA LYS A 95 16.06 22.62 36.70
C LYS A 95 17.31 21.95 36.15
N PHE A 96 17.16 20.87 35.37
CA PHE A 96 18.28 20.26 34.68
C PHE A 96 18.97 21.28 33.78
N SER A 97 20.29 21.27 33.78
CA SER A 97 21.09 22.10 32.91
C SER A 97 22.42 21.44 32.54
N ILE A 98 22.87 21.69 31.34
CA ILE A 98 24.20 21.30 30.91
C ILE A 98 25.14 22.48 31.17
N GLU A 99 25.97 22.35 32.20
CA GLU A 99 26.90 23.39 32.63
C GLU A 99 28.02 23.64 31.60
N SER A 100 28.50 22.55 30.98
CA SER A 100 29.49 22.66 29.91
C SER A 100 29.50 21.43 28.99
N SER A 101 29.78 21.66 27.74
CA SER A 101 30.07 20.60 26.75
C SER A 101 31.49 20.80 26.20
N GLN A 102 32.37 19.82 26.39
CA GLN A 102 33.76 19.89 25.96
C GLN A 102 34.05 18.80 24.95
N ILE A 103 34.57 19.21 23.80
CA ILE A 103 35.01 18.31 22.73
C ILE A 103 36.52 18.36 22.69
N SER A 104 37.18 17.22 22.86
CA SER A 104 38.64 17.09 22.74
C SER A 104 39.04 16.12 21.66
N LEU A 105 40.08 16.47 20.92
CA LEU A 105 40.65 15.67 19.86
C LEU A 105 41.96 15.06 20.32
N SER A 106 42.18 13.79 20.02
CA SER A 106 43.46 13.10 20.29
C SER A 106 44.62 13.73 19.53
N ARG A 107 45.84 13.55 20.01
CA ARG A 107 47.06 14.14 19.37
C ARG A 107 47.26 13.65 17.92
N ASP A 108 46.80 12.47 17.58
CA ASP A 108 46.89 11.87 16.24
C ASP A 108 45.72 12.30 15.34
N MET A 109 44.78 13.14 15.84
CA MET A 109 43.60 13.67 15.17
C MET A 109 42.61 12.57 14.65
N LYS A 110 42.62 11.40 15.29
CA LYS A 110 41.75 10.30 14.87
C LYS A 110 40.55 10.09 15.77
N ASN A 111 40.66 10.43 17.06
CA ASN A 111 39.66 10.14 18.08
C ASN A 111 39.12 11.41 18.70
N ILE A 112 37.80 11.46 18.86
CA ILE A 112 37.06 12.54 19.52
C ILE A 112 36.50 12.04 20.83
N PHE A 113 36.67 12.85 21.88
CA PHE A 113 36.08 12.64 23.19
C PHE A 113 35.14 13.77 23.48
N ILE A 114 33.90 13.46 23.86
CA ILE A 114 32.87 14.41 24.20
C ILE A 114 32.57 14.27 25.69
N ASN A 115 32.65 15.35 26.46
CA ASN A 115 32.30 15.36 27.88
C ASN A 115 31.22 16.40 28.12
N PHE A 116 30.11 15.97 28.73
CA PHE A 116 29.04 16.83 29.22
C PHE A 116 29.13 16.90 30.75
N ASN A 117 29.24 18.11 31.30
CA ASN A 117 29.02 18.30 32.73
C ASN A 117 27.58 18.75 32.92
N VAL A 118 26.82 18.02 33.68
CA VAL A 118 25.41 18.24 33.90
C VAL A 118 25.11 18.50 35.39
N PHE A 119 24.06 19.31 35.60
CA PHE A 119 23.44 19.49 36.89
C PHE A 119 22.00 18.96 36.81
N GLU A 120 21.68 17.88 37.52
CA GLU A 120 20.37 17.23 37.44
C GLU A 120 19.27 18.03 38.14
N GLY A 121 19.58 18.61 39.30
CA GLY A 121 18.60 19.29 40.16
C GLY A 121 17.69 18.32 40.90
N LYS A 122 16.55 18.83 41.41
CA LYS A 122 15.54 18.03 42.08
C LYS A 122 14.46 17.58 41.12
N LYS A 123 13.83 16.45 41.44
CA LYS A 123 12.65 15.96 40.77
C LYS A 123 11.40 16.66 41.29
N TYR A 124 10.53 17.16 40.39
CA TYR A 124 9.31 17.88 40.69
C TYR A 124 8.07 17.09 40.26
N ASN A 125 7.01 17.17 41.08
CA ASN A 125 5.68 16.67 40.73
C ASN A 125 4.73 17.83 40.53
N ILE A 126 3.71 17.67 39.68
CA ILE A 126 2.69 18.69 39.44
C ILE A 126 1.70 18.67 40.60
N SER A 127 1.59 19.77 41.32
CA SER A 127 0.59 19.92 42.41
C SER A 127 -0.79 20.25 41.85
N GLU A 128 -0.84 21.18 40.90
CA GLU A 128 -2.06 21.70 40.30
C GLU A 128 -1.78 22.21 38.89
N ALA A 129 -2.77 22.13 38.02
CA ALA A 129 -2.74 22.79 36.72
C ALA A 129 -4.00 23.65 36.55
N GLU A 130 -3.83 24.90 36.14
CA GLU A 130 -4.95 25.82 35.89
C GLU A 130 -4.81 26.52 34.54
N VAL A 131 -5.93 26.93 33.96
CA VAL A 131 -5.98 27.70 32.72
C VAL A 131 -6.45 29.11 33.06
N VAL A 132 -5.71 30.11 32.56
CA VAL A 132 -5.98 31.55 32.80
C VAL A 132 -6.07 32.27 31.46
N GLY A 133 -6.99 33.22 31.36
CA GLY A 133 -7.19 34.06 30.17
C GLY A 133 -8.65 34.09 29.72
N ASP A 134 -8.89 34.70 28.57
CA ASP A 134 -10.21 34.76 27.92
C ASP A 134 -10.37 33.51 27.05
N ILE A 135 -10.99 32.48 27.61
CA ILE A 135 -11.04 31.14 27.00
C ILE A 135 -12.38 30.95 26.31
N PRO A 136 -12.47 31.00 24.97
CA PRO A 136 -13.71 30.77 24.24
C PRO A 136 -13.99 29.25 24.07
N LEU A 137 -13.74 28.46 25.11
CA LEU A 137 -13.96 27.02 25.19
C LEU A 137 -14.84 26.70 26.40
N GLU A 138 -15.66 25.69 26.30
CA GLU A 138 -16.43 25.14 27.42
C GLU A 138 -15.47 24.46 28.39
N GLU A 139 -15.70 24.63 29.70
CA GLU A 139 -14.82 24.12 30.76
C GLU A 139 -14.66 22.59 30.69
N GLU A 140 -15.73 21.89 30.27
CA GLU A 140 -15.73 20.44 30.07
C GLU A 140 -14.68 19.95 29.06
N VAL A 141 -14.23 20.81 28.15
CA VAL A 141 -13.24 20.48 27.11
C VAL A 141 -11.85 20.29 27.71
N TYR A 142 -11.50 21.02 28.77
CA TYR A 142 -10.15 21.02 29.32
C TYR A 142 -10.04 20.64 30.79
N SER A 143 -11.13 20.73 31.58
CA SER A 143 -11.11 20.44 33.02
C SER A 143 -10.55 19.04 33.33
N ALA A 144 -11.03 18.02 32.65
CA ALA A 144 -10.55 16.66 32.80
C ALA A 144 -9.05 16.50 32.54
N ILE A 145 -8.48 17.28 31.61
CA ILE A 145 -7.06 17.30 31.30
C ILE A 145 -6.30 17.94 32.43
N MET A 146 -6.77 19.08 32.94
CA MET A 146 -6.14 19.78 34.08
C MET A 146 -6.14 18.92 35.35
N ASP A 147 -7.27 18.30 35.68
CA ASP A 147 -7.40 17.39 36.83
C ASP A 147 -6.47 16.17 36.72
N SER A 148 -6.27 15.64 35.50
CA SER A 148 -5.41 14.49 35.25
C SER A 148 -3.92 14.77 35.46
N LEU A 149 -3.48 16.02 35.42
CA LEU A 149 -2.09 16.40 35.62
C LEU A 149 -1.68 16.40 37.12
N SER A 150 -2.64 16.60 38.02
CA SER A 150 -2.35 16.68 39.44
C SER A 150 -1.77 15.37 39.96
N GLY A 151 -0.66 15.47 40.69
CA GLY A 151 0.09 14.34 41.24
C GLY A 151 1.03 13.64 40.29
N LEU A 152 1.03 13.97 38.99
CA LEU A 152 1.97 13.40 38.05
C LEU A 152 3.37 14.02 38.18
N THR A 153 4.37 13.26 37.78
CA THR A 153 5.72 13.82 37.61
C THR A 153 5.71 14.84 36.45
N TYR A 154 6.36 15.97 36.63
CA TYR A 154 6.50 16.98 35.59
C TYR A 154 7.13 16.39 34.33
N SER A 155 6.58 16.74 33.19
CA SER A 155 7.11 16.40 31.86
C SER A 155 6.95 17.58 30.90
N GLN A 156 8.05 18.07 30.34
CA GLN A 156 8.02 19.20 29.41
C GLN A 156 7.25 18.85 28.15
N SER A 157 7.45 17.66 27.59
CA SER A 157 6.74 17.20 26.39
C SER A 157 5.22 17.10 26.61
N GLN A 158 4.79 16.72 27.83
CA GLN A 158 3.37 16.67 28.18
C GLN A 158 2.77 18.09 28.25
N ILE A 159 3.49 19.07 28.83
CA ILE A 159 3.04 20.45 28.87
C ILE A 159 2.94 21.02 27.42
N THR A 160 3.97 20.83 26.61
CA THR A 160 3.97 21.28 25.20
C THR A 160 2.83 20.64 24.41
N SER A 161 2.54 19.34 24.62
CA SER A 161 1.41 18.67 23.96
C SER A 161 0.06 19.27 24.36
N ILE A 162 -0.09 19.75 25.60
CA ILE A 162 -1.31 20.43 26.05
C ILE A 162 -1.40 21.83 25.45
N GLU A 163 -0.29 22.58 25.36
CA GLU A 163 -0.24 23.86 24.66
C GLU A 163 -0.69 23.70 23.21
N GLU A 164 -0.14 22.73 22.49
CA GLU A 164 -0.53 22.39 21.12
C GLU A 164 -2.01 21.98 21.02
N PHE A 165 -2.51 21.22 21.97
CA PHE A 165 -3.93 20.85 22.02
C PHE A 165 -4.81 22.11 22.07
N PHE A 166 -4.53 23.07 22.98
CA PHE A 166 -5.28 24.31 23.07
C PHE A 166 -5.19 25.14 21.79
N VAL A 167 -3.99 25.32 21.24
CA VAL A 167 -3.76 26.03 19.97
C VAL A 167 -4.57 25.38 18.84
N ASN A 168 -4.58 24.06 18.74
CA ASN A 168 -5.34 23.32 17.73
C ASN A 168 -6.85 23.46 17.91
N VAL A 169 -7.36 23.32 19.14
CA VAL A 169 -8.80 23.45 19.42
C VAL A 169 -9.29 24.87 19.14
N LEU A 170 -8.52 25.88 19.54
CA LEU A 170 -8.83 27.28 19.28
C LEU A 170 -8.72 27.60 17.78
N GLY A 171 -7.66 27.13 17.11
CA GLY A 171 -7.46 27.29 15.68
C GLY A 171 -8.60 26.67 14.85
N ASN A 172 -9.15 25.54 15.30
CA ASN A 172 -10.31 24.93 14.65
C ASN A 172 -11.62 25.69 14.85
N ARG A 173 -11.67 26.59 15.84
CA ARG A 173 -12.81 27.49 16.09
C ARG A 173 -12.63 28.89 15.48
N GLY A 174 -11.56 29.07 14.70
CA GLY A 174 -11.28 30.33 13.98
C GLY A 174 -10.23 31.24 14.64
N TYR A 175 -9.63 30.85 15.74
CA TYR A 175 -8.59 31.62 16.42
C TYR A 175 -7.20 31.23 15.89
N ALA A 176 -6.90 31.64 14.63
CA ALA A 176 -5.68 31.21 13.94
C ALA A 176 -4.37 31.65 14.59
N PHE A 177 -4.40 32.70 15.40
CA PHE A 177 -3.25 33.26 16.08
C PHE A 177 -3.33 33.10 17.61
N ALA A 178 -3.98 32.04 18.08
CA ALA A 178 -4.03 31.76 19.50
C ALA A 178 -2.63 31.42 20.03
N GLU A 179 -2.24 32.08 21.10
CA GLU A 179 -1.01 31.81 21.82
C GLU A 179 -1.35 31.14 23.14
N VAL A 180 -0.67 30.06 23.45
CA VAL A 180 -0.82 29.32 24.72
C VAL A 180 0.57 29.02 25.26
N SER A 181 0.77 29.29 26.56
CA SER A 181 2.04 29.03 27.22
C SER A 181 1.82 28.46 28.61
N GLY A 182 2.37 27.28 28.89
CA GLY A 182 2.36 26.64 30.18
C GLY A 182 3.57 27.12 31.04
N VAL A 183 3.32 27.95 32.04
CA VAL A 183 4.35 28.51 32.89
C VAL A 183 4.41 27.72 34.21
N PRO A 184 5.56 27.10 34.54
CA PRO A 184 5.73 26.41 35.80
C PRO A 184 6.04 27.36 36.95
N GLU A 185 5.24 27.37 38.02
CA GLU A 185 5.54 28.00 39.31
C GLU A 185 6.10 26.97 40.26
N ILE A 186 7.39 27.13 40.63
CA ILE A 186 8.14 26.13 41.37
C ILE A 186 8.07 26.41 42.88
N ASN A 187 7.68 25.43 43.68
CA ASN A 187 7.85 25.40 45.11
C ASN A 187 9.05 24.52 45.47
N GLU A 188 10.17 25.13 45.84
CA GLU A 188 11.42 24.43 46.18
C GLU A 188 11.36 23.64 47.49
N GLU A 189 10.51 24.05 48.41
CA GLU A 189 10.40 23.42 49.75
C GLU A 189 9.67 22.08 49.63
N SER A 190 8.55 22.04 48.89
CA SER A 190 7.76 20.82 48.69
C SER A 190 8.21 19.98 47.50
N SER A 191 9.11 20.49 46.66
CA SER A 191 9.49 19.87 45.35
C SER A 191 8.27 19.66 44.45
N GLU A 192 7.36 20.62 44.44
CA GLU A 192 6.15 20.65 43.63
C GLU A 192 6.18 21.81 42.67
N VAL A 193 5.40 21.66 41.58
CA VAL A 193 5.24 22.69 40.55
C VAL A 193 3.76 22.86 40.24
N LYS A 194 3.28 24.10 40.26
CA LYS A 194 1.97 24.47 39.73
C LYS A 194 2.15 24.92 38.26
N ILE A 195 1.32 24.42 37.35
CA ILE A 195 1.36 24.79 35.94
C ILE A 195 0.22 25.75 35.62
N ILE A 196 0.56 26.94 35.09
CA ILE A 196 -0.40 27.95 34.69
C ILE A 196 -0.39 28.05 33.15
N PHE A 197 -1.45 27.57 32.52
CA PHE A 197 -1.63 27.72 31.08
C PHE A 197 -2.26 29.10 30.77
N ASN A 198 -1.44 30.02 30.28
CA ASN A 198 -1.91 31.33 29.85
C ASN A 198 -2.44 31.21 28.44
N VAL A 199 -3.73 31.45 28.23
CA VAL A 199 -4.41 31.37 26.95
C VAL A 199 -4.76 32.76 26.46
N ALA A 200 -4.19 33.15 25.32
CA ALA A 200 -4.49 34.38 24.58
C ALA A 200 -5.05 34.02 23.20
N PRO A 201 -6.39 33.88 23.03
CA PRO A 201 -6.98 33.40 21.79
C PRO A 201 -6.85 34.40 20.64
N GLY A 202 -6.68 35.67 20.92
CA GLY A 202 -6.70 36.72 19.89
C GLY A 202 -8.10 36.93 19.29
N LYS A 203 -8.15 37.46 18.07
CA LYS A 203 -9.40 37.65 17.34
C LYS A 203 -9.72 36.45 16.46
N ARG A 204 -11.01 36.18 16.33
CA ARG A 204 -11.49 35.15 15.43
C ARG A 204 -11.32 35.60 13.98
N THR A 205 -10.76 34.75 13.13
CA THR A 205 -10.30 35.06 11.78
C THR A 205 -11.10 34.36 10.69
N TYR A 206 -11.31 35.03 9.58
CA TYR A 206 -11.89 34.50 8.36
C TYR A 206 -10.81 34.29 7.29
N THR A 207 -10.92 33.22 6.54
CA THR A 207 -10.12 33.00 5.35
C THR A 207 -10.61 33.91 4.22
N ARG A 208 -9.81 34.91 3.84
CA ARG A 208 -10.14 35.80 2.73
C ARG A 208 -9.89 35.13 1.38
N LYS A 209 -8.69 34.61 1.18
CA LYS A 209 -8.27 33.94 -0.06
C LYS A 209 -7.40 32.72 0.23
N ILE A 210 -7.51 31.75 -0.67
CA ILE A 210 -6.57 30.62 -0.75
C ILE A 210 -5.75 30.79 -2.02
N LEU A 211 -4.44 30.95 -1.86
CA LEU A 211 -3.48 31.23 -2.91
C LEU A 211 -2.56 30.02 -3.09
N PHE A 212 -2.14 29.79 -4.33
CA PHE A 212 -1.20 28.74 -4.67
C PHE A 212 0.02 29.34 -5.35
N SER A 213 1.20 28.78 -5.08
CA SER A 213 2.46 29.16 -5.72
C SER A 213 3.31 27.92 -5.99
N GLY A 214 4.15 27.98 -7.04
CA GLY A 214 5.01 26.87 -7.44
C GLY A 214 4.39 25.88 -8.42
N ASN A 215 3.08 25.91 -8.62
CA ASN A 215 2.36 25.08 -9.59
C ASN A 215 2.48 25.63 -11.02
N ASN A 216 3.61 25.34 -11.67
CA ASN A 216 3.91 25.85 -13.02
C ASN A 216 3.24 25.02 -14.13
N ILE A 217 3.07 23.72 -13.91
CA ILE A 217 2.45 22.75 -14.81
C ILE A 217 1.02 22.49 -14.37
N THR A 218 0.83 22.16 -13.07
CA THR A 218 -0.47 21.81 -12.51
C THR A 218 -1.41 23.01 -12.48
N GLN A 219 -2.59 22.87 -13.04
CA GLN A 219 -3.58 23.93 -13.11
C GLN A 219 -4.16 24.24 -11.74
N ASP A 220 -4.42 25.53 -11.46
CA ASP A 220 -4.92 26.03 -10.15
C ASP A 220 -6.19 25.27 -9.66
N HIS A 221 -7.10 24.94 -10.56
CA HIS A 221 -8.33 24.22 -10.20
C HIS A 221 -8.05 22.83 -9.63
N VAL A 222 -6.92 22.18 -9.98
CA VAL A 222 -6.53 20.85 -9.48
C VAL A 222 -6.15 20.95 -8.00
N LEU A 223 -5.40 21.99 -7.61
CA LEU A 223 -5.07 22.24 -6.20
C LEU A 223 -6.32 22.67 -5.44
N ARG A 224 -7.10 23.59 -6.00
CA ARG A 224 -8.26 24.19 -5.35
C ARG A 224 -9.36 23.18 -5.01
N ARG A 225 -9.58 22.17 -5.84
CA ARG A 225 -10.58 21.10 -5.58
C ARG A 225 -10.23 20.22 -4.37
N GLU A 226 -8.96 20.17 -3.98
CA GLU A 226 -8.50 19.41 -2.81
C GLU A 226 -8.71 20.16 -1.49
N MET A 227 -8.97 21.47 -1.53
CA MET A 227 -9.11 22.27 -0.33
C MET A 227 -10.36 21.92 0.49
N ARG A 228 -10.19 21.86 1.81
CA ARG A 228 -11.26 21.65 2.79
C ARG A 228 -11.62 22.93 3.52
N GLN A 229 -10.70 23.90 3.57
CA GLN A 229 -10.99 25.25 4.01
C GLN A 229 -11.65 26.03 2.86
N PHE A 230 -12.71 26.79 3.16
CA PHE A 230 -13.38 27.64 2.17
C PHE A 230 -13.08 29.10 2.38
N GLU A 231 -12.97 29.85 1.29
CA GLU A 231 -12.89 31.30 1.32
C GLU A 231 -14.18 31.89 1.89
N GLY A 232 -14.09 32.91 2.75
CA GLY A 232 -15.20 33.50 3.48
C GLY A 232 -15.67 32.75 4.73
N ALA A 233 -15.15 31.57 5.00
CA ALA A 233 -15.45 30.79 6.20
C ALA A 233 -14.48 31.12 7.34
N TRP A 234 -14.85 30.78 8.59
CA TRP A 234 -13.93 30.78 9.71
C TRP A 234 -12.72 29.89 9.40
N SER A 235 -11.53 30.33 9.79
CA SER A 235 -10.33 29.50 9.65
C SER A 235 -10.44 28.24 10.53
N SER A 236 -9.90 27.13 10.03
CA SER A 236 -9.80 25.88 10.78
C SER A 236 -8.47 25.22 10.46
N ASN A 237 -7.62 25.07 11.47
CA ASN A 237 -6.31 24.43 11.32
C ASN A 237 -6.43 23.03 10.72
N ASN A 238 -7.41 22.24 11.18
CA ASN A 238 -7.66 20.91 10.63
C ASN A 238 -8.06 20.94 9.16
N SER A 239 -8.86 21.94 8.73
CA SER A 239 -9.27 22.06 7.33
C SER A 239 -8.11 22.52 6.43
N ILE A 240 -7.24 23.38 6.96
CA ILE A 240 -6.04 23.86 6.26
C ILE A 240 -5.04 22.73 6.11
N GLU A 241 -4.74 22.01 7.20
CA GLU A 241 -3.84 20.86 7.19
C GLU A 241 -4.38 19.71 6.34
N ALA A 242 -5.70 19.44 6.41
CA ALA A 242 -6.33 18.46 5.53
C ALA A 242 -6.13 18.80 4.04
N GLY A 243 -6.15 20.10 3.68
CA GLY A 243 -5.82 20.57 2.33
C GLY A 243 -4.38 20.23 1.94
N LYS A 244 -3.42 20.47 2.82
CA LYS A 244 -2.00 20.13 2.63
C LYS A 244 -1.82 18.62 2.40
N VAL A 245 -2.31 17.80 3.33
CA VAL A 245 -2.22 16.33 3.27
C VAL A 245 -2.87 15.78 1.98
N ARG A 246 -3.96 16.40 1.52
CA ARG A 246 -4.61 15.99 0.26
C ARG A 246 -3.76 16.33 -0.96
N LEU A 247 -3.10 17.50 -0.99
CA LEU A 247 -2.14 17.83 -2.05
C LEU A 247 -0.94 16.87 -2.06
N GLU A 248 -0.37 16.57 -0.90
CA GLU A 248 0.72 15.58 -0.77
C GLU A 248 0.31 14.19 -1.31
N ARG A 249 -0.92 13.76 -1.03
CA ARG A 249 -1.45 12.46 -1.50
C ARG A 249 -1.67 12.38 -3.02
N LEU A 250 -1.73 13.49 -3.73
CA LEU A 250 -1.82 13.47 -5.19
C LEU A 250 -0.56 12.86 -5.84
N GLY A 251 0.61 12.98 -5.18
CA GLY A 251 1.88 12.55 -5.73
C GLY A 251 2.37 13.41 -6.90
N TYR A 252 1.86 14.64 -7.01
CA TYR A 252 2.29 15.63 -8.02
C TYR A 252 3.35 16.58 -7.49
N PHE A 253 3.53 16.59 -6.17
CA PHE A 253 4.39 17.53 -5.47
C PHE A 253 5.37 16.77 -4.58
N LYS A 254 6.63 17.19 -4.64
CA LYS A 254 7.72 16.69 -3.78
C LYS A 254 7.60 17.25 -2.37
N GLU A 255 7.16 18.54 -2.28
CA GLU A 255 6.99 19.26 -1.04
C GLU A 255 5.75 20.15 -1.14
N VAL A 256 5.01 20.23 -0.06
CA VAL A 256 3.84 21.10 0.08
C VAL A 256 3.95 21.82 1.42
N ASP A 257 4.05 23.14 1.37
CA ASP A 257 4.02 23.99 2.55
C ASP A 257 2.76 24.83 2.59
N VAL A 258 2.31 25.17 3.80
CA VAL A 258 1.17 26.03 4.01
C VAL A 258 1.49 27.12 5.04
N GLU A 259 1.23 28.35 4.67
CA GLU A 259 1.38 29.52 5.54
C GLU A 259 0.07 30.26 5.68
N THR A 260 -0.20 30.73 6.91
CA THR A 260 -1.35 31.58 7.21
C THR A 260 -0.84 33.02 7.40
N VAL A 261 -1.23 33.92 6.51
CA VAL A 261 -0.72 35.29 6.45
C VAL A 261 -1.82 36.28 6.85
N PRO A 262 -1.60 37.13 7.87
CA PRO A 262 -2.56 38.18 8.21
C PRO A 262 -2.72 39.15 7.05
N VAL A 263 -3.96 39.58 6.78
CA VAL A 263 -4.24 40.58 5.75
C VAL A 263 -3.95 41.98 6.29
N PRO A 264 -3.07 42.80 5.64
CA PRO A 264 -2.78 44.14 6.10
C PRO A 264 -4.04 45.02 6.24
N ASN A 265 -4.08 45.84 7.30
CA ASN A 265 -5.21 46.73 7.66
C ASN A 265 -6.54 46.01 7.99
N THR A 266 -6.51 44.72 8.28
CA THR A 266 -7.64 43.97 8.83
C THR A 266 -7.18 43.24 10.11
N GLU A 267 -8.08 43.05 11.06
CA GLU A 267 -7.77 42.38 12.33
C GLU A 267 -8.33 40.99 12.42
N ASP A 268 -9.17 40.61 11.43
CA ASP A 268 -9.96 39.38 11.43
C ASP A 268 -9.88 38.59 10.12
N GLN A 269 -8.96 38.94 9.21
CA GLN A 269 -8.81 38.26 7.92
C GLN A 269 -7.40 37.70 7.75
N ILE A 270 -7.38 36.50 7.16
CA ILE A 270 -6.16 35.80 6.80
C ILE A 270 -6.21 35.35 5.34
N ASP A 271 -5.08 35.32 4.71
CA ASP A 271 -4.86 34.60 3.46
C ASP A 271 -4.10 33.31 3.77
N ILE A 272 -4.43 32.23 3.06
CA ILE A 272 -3.74 30.95 3.16
C ILE A 272 -2.93 30.76 1.89
N LEU A 273 -1.63 30.61 2.03
CA LEU A 273 -0.71 30.37 0.92
C LEU A 273 -0.22 28.92 0.95
N TYR A 274 -0.57 28.14 -0.06
CA TYR A 274 0.01 26.83 -0.31
C TYR A 274 1.15 27.00 -1.32
N SER A 275 2.37 26.68 -0.90
CA SER A 275 3.56 26.67 -1.73
C SER A 275 3.91 25.23 -2.07
N VAL A 276 4.02 24.89 -3.35
CA VAL A 276 4.28 23.54 -3.82
C VAL A 276 5.56 23.47 -4.66
N GLU A 277 6.31 22.40 -4.52
CA GLU A 277 7.40 22.02 -5.42
C GLU A 277 6.94 20.85 -6.29
N GLU A 278 6.75 21.07 -7.60
CA GLU A 278 6.25 20.03 -8.50
C GLU A 278 7.28 18.92 -8.72
N GLU A 279 6.79 17.69 -8.79
CA GLU A 279 7.58 16.51 -9.10
C GLU A 279 7.14 15.93 -10.45
N THR A 280 7.99 15.10 -11.04
CA THR A 280 7.66 14.39 -12.29
C THR A 280 6.57 13.37 -12.03
N THR A 281 5.40 13.55 -12.67
CA THR A 281 4.22 12.68 -12.52
C THR A 281 4.19 11.53 -13.54
N GLY A 282 5.03 11.61 -14.56
CA GLY A 282 5.22 10.55 -15.55
C GLY A 282 6.08 9.41 -15.01
N SER A 283 5.58 8.20 -15.13
CA SER A 283 6.32 6.99 -14.80
C SER A 283 6.41 6.05 -15.99
N VAL A 284 7.61 5.52 -16.22
CA VAL A 284 7.88 4.46 -17.17
C VAL A 284 8.40 3.27 -16.38
N GLY A 285 7.66 2.19 -16.41
CA GLY A 285 8.00 0.97 -15.68
C GLY A 285 8.17 -0.22 -16.60
N GLY A 286 9.25 -0.97 -16.41
CA GLY A 286 9.40 -2.33 -16.92
C GLY A 286 9.39 -3.28 -15.73
N ASN A 287 8.62 -4.35 -15.81
CA ASN A 287 8.61 -5.38 -14.79
C ASN A 287 8.92 -6.75 -15.40
N ILE A 288 9.73 -7.49 -14.68
CA ILE A 288 10.05 -8.89 -14.98
C ILE A 288 9.60 -9.69 -13.77
N GLY A 289 8.74 -10.66 -13.98
CA GLY A 289 8.26 -11.56 -12.95
C GLY A 289 8.48 -13.02 -13.33
N TYR A 290 8.46 -13.88 -12.35
CA TYR A 290 8.46 -15.33 -12.52
C TYR A 290 7.50 -15.97 -11.53
N SER A 291 6.67 -16.86 -12.04
CA SER A 291 5.70 -17.62 -11.22
C SER A 291 5.55 -19.03 -11.78
N ASP A 292 4.59 -19.79 -11.27
CA ASP A 292 4.21 -21.10 -11.82
C ASP A 292 3.85 -21.04 -13.32
N PHE A 293 3.46 -19.86 -13.79
CA PHE A 293 3.15 -19.57 -15.17
C PHE A 293 4.36 -19.08 -16.02
N GLY A 294 5.58 -19.35 -15.53
CA GLY A 294 6.81 -18.99 -16.22
C GLY A 294 7.18 -17.51 -16.11
N LEU A 295 7.97 -17.07 -17.08
CA LEU A 295 8.48 -15.70 -17.17
C LEU A 295 7.36 -14.74 -17.60
N MET A 296 7.25 -13.62 -16.89
CA MET A 296 6.31 -12.55 -17.18
C MET A 296 7.08 -11.25 -17.44
N LEU A 297 6.75 -10.61 -18.55
CA LEU A 297 7.31 -9.31 -18.94
C LEU A 297 6.16 -8.30 -18.98
N GLY A 298 6.36 -7.16 -18.37
CA GLY A 298 5.42 -6.05 -18.43
C GLY A 298 6.12 -4.74 -18.73
N PHE A 299 5.43 -3.88 -19.44
CA PHE A 299 5.80 -2.49 -19.66
C PHE A 299 4.57 -1.63 -19.37
N ASN A 300 4.77 -0.59 -18.58
CA ASN A 300 3.74 0.40 -18.34
C ASN A 300 4.31 1.82 -18.46
N LEU A 301 3.54 2.66 -19.09
CA LEU A 301 3.74 4.10 -19.15
C LEU A 301 2.51 4.74 -18.55
N GLN A 302 2.69 5.59 -17.56
CA GLN A 302 1.59 6.29 -16.91
C GLN A 302 1.97 7.73 -16.66
N GLU A 303 1.06 8.65 -16.99
CA GLU A 303 1.14 10.07 -16.63
C GLU A 303 -0.06 10.40 -15.75
N GLN A 304 0.18 10.78 -14.48
CA GLN A 304 -0.89 11.00 -13.50
C GLN A 304 -1.45 12.42 -13.54
N ASN A 305 -0.72 13.36 -14.08
CA ASN A 305 -1.14 14.75 -14.19
C ASN A 305 -1.04 15.23 -15.64
N PHE A 306 -1.71 14.51 -16.54
CA PHE A 306 -1.62 14.74 -17.97
C PHE A 306 -1.97 16.19 -18.33
N LEU A 307 -1.01 16.92 -18.91
CA LEU A 307 -1.10 18.34 -19.25
C LEU A 307 -1.51 19.24 -18.07
N GLY A 308 -1.17 18.85 -16.84
CA GLY A 308 -1.48 19.61 -15.63
C GLY A 308 -2.95 19.59 -15.21
N SER A 309 -3.77 18.76 -15.84
CA SER A 309 -5.23 18.69 -15.59
C SER A 309 -5.61 17.81 -14.41
N GLY A 310 -4.66 17.07 -13.82
CA GLY A 310 -4.91 16.08 -12.80
C GLY A 310 -5.57 14.80 -13.34
N ASN A 311 -5.58 14.61 -14.67
CA ASN A 311 -6.08 13.41 -15.32
C ASN A 311 -4.95 12.40 -15.49
N THR A 312 -5.29 11.12 -15.44
CA THR A 312 -4.32 10.04 -15.64
C THR A 312 -4.49 9.41 -17.02
N VAL A 313 -3.38 9.25 -17.71
CA VAL A 313 -3.30 8.48 -18.98
C VAL A 313 -2.35 7.33 -18.76
N GLY A 314 -2.74 6.13 -19.16
CA GLY A 314 -1.94 4.93 -19.00
C GLY A 314 -1.89 4.08 -20.27
N ILE A 315 -0.72 3.48 -20.53
CA ILE A 315 -0.53 2.44 -21.53
C ILE A 315 0.15 1.27 -20.85
N GLY A 316 -0.44 0.09 -20.94
CA GLY A 316 0.07 -1.15 -20.36
C GLY A 316 0.24 -2.21 -21.42
N ILE A 317 1.35 -2.92 -21.39
CA ILE A 317 1.62 -4.11 -22.20
C ILE A 317 2.11 -5.18 -21.25
N SER A 318 1.53 -6.36 -21.30
CA SER A 318 2.05 -7.50 -20.56
C SER A 318 2.04 -8.75 -21.40
N LYS A 319 3.08 -9.55 -21.26
CA LYS A 319 3.24 -10.82 -21.95
C LYS A 319 3.85 -11.86 -21.01
N ASN A 320 3.25 -13.02 -21.04
CA ASN A 320 3.78 -14.23 -20.44
C ASN A 320 3.61 -15.41 -21.42
N ILE A 321 3.88 -16.62 -20.97
CA ILE A 321 3.84 -17.82 -21.86
C ILE A 321 2.45 -18.03 -22.45
N TYR A 322 1.40 -17.73 -21.70
CA TYR A 322 0.02 -18.04 -22.07
C TYR A 322 -0.86 -16.82 -22.36
N SER A 323 -0.43 -15.62 -22.04
CA SER A 323 -1.26 -14.43 -22.24
C SER A 323 -0.46 -13.23 -22.73
N GLU A 324 -1.05 -12.51 -23.66
CA GLU A 324 -0.58 -11.23 -24.14
C GLU A 324 -1.72 -10.21 -23.99
N SER A 325 -1.42 -9.04 -23.38
CA SER A 325 -2.43 -8.01 -23.21
C SER A 325 -1.90 -6.61 -23.44
N TYR A 326 -2.74 -5.78 -24.05
CA TYR A 326 -2.54 -4.37 -24.33
C TYR A 326 -3.69 -3.59 -23.72
N ASN A 327 -3.39 -2.53 -22.99
CA ASN A 327 -4.39 -1.68 -22.36
C ASN A 327 -4.04 -0.21 -22.52
N ILE A 328 -5.02 0.60 -22.89
CA ILE A 328 -4.93 2.05 -22.93
C ILE A 328 -6.03 2.57 -21.99
N SER A 329 -5.68 3.41 -21.05
CA SER A 329 -6.61 3.95 -20.05
C SER A 329 -6.51 5.47 -19.94
N PHE A 330 -7.65 6.08 -19.66
CA PHE A 330 -7.79 7.47 -19.28
C PHE A 330 -8.68 7.55 -18.05
N LEU A 331 -8.31 8.38 -17.08
CA LEU A 331 -9.09 8.62 -15.86
C LEU A 331 -9.11 10.11 -15.54
N ASP A 332 -10.30 10.69 -15.49
CA ASP A 332 -10.56 11.98 -14.87
C ASP A 332 -11.11 11.74 -13.45
N PRO A 333 -10.33 12.03 -12.38
CA PRO A 333 -10.77 11.79 -11.01
C PRO A 333 -11.87 12.75 -10.54
N PHE A 334 -12.11 13.86 -11.27
CA PHE A 334 -13.08 14.91 -10.95
C PHE A 334 -13.87 15.36 -12.18
N ALA A 335 -14.45 14.44 -12.93
CA ALA A 335 -15.30 14.74 -14.08
C ALA A 335 -16.51 15.63 -13.69
N THR A 336 -16.90 15.62 -12.41
CA THR A 336 -17.92 16.50 -11.84
C THR A 336 -17.42 17.22 -10.58
N LYS A 337 -18.13 18.27 -10.16
CA LYS A 337 -17.81 19.01 -8.92
C LYS A 337 -17.94 18.17 -7.65
N ASP A 338 -18.76 17.11 -7.70
CA ASP A 338 -18.97 16.18 -6.58
C ASP A 338 -17.94 15.04 -6.53
N ALA A 339 -16.78 15.22 -7.19
CA ALA A 339 -15.70 14.26 -7.26
C ALA A 339 -16.09 12.89 -7.86
N ILE A 340 -17.07 12.87 -8.76
CA ILE A 340 -17.34 11.67 -9.57
C ILE A 340 -16.19 11.53 -10.56
N SER A 341 -15.51 10.40 -10.51
CA SER A 341 -14.47 10.08 -11.49
C SER A 341 -15.09 9.43 -12.73
N LEU A 342 -14.49 9.71 -13.89
CA LEU A 342 -14.83 9.10 -15.18
C LEU A 342 -13.58 8.48 -15.79
N GLY A 343 -13.64 7.18 -16.04
CA GLY A 343 -12.57 6.44 -16.70
C GLY A 343 -13.01 5.83 -18.03
N TYR A 344 -12.07 5.73 -18.94
CA TYR A 344 -12.20 5.01 -20.20
C TYR A 344 -11.05 4.02 -20.31
N ASN A 345 -11.32 2.81 -20.79
CA ASN A 345 -10.28 1.85 -21.09
C ASN A 345 -10.59 1.10 -22.39
N ILE A 346 -9.54 0.85 -23.18
CA ILE A 346 -9.56 -0.01 -24.35
C ILE A 346 -8.55 -1.10 -24.11
N TYR A 347 -8.93 -2.34 -24.36
CA TYR A 347 -8.02 -3.47 -24.18
C TYR A 347 -8.13 -4.50 -25.28
N PHE A 348 -7.02 -5.20 -25.48
CA PHE A 348 -6.89 -6.37 -26.32
C PHE A 348 -6.17 -7.42 -25.50
N ARG A 349 -6.70 -8.63 -25.44
CA ARG A 349 -6.12 -9.72 -24.68
C ARG A 349 -6.27 -11.02 -25.47
N GLU A 350 -5.16 -11.74 -25.57
CA GLU A 350 -5.10 -13.11 -26.02
C GLU A 350 -4.69 -14.01 -24.86
N THR A 351 -5.36 -15.14 -24.67
CA THR A 351 -5.04 -16.09 -23.61
C THR A 351 -5.14 -17.51 -24.15
N ASP A 352 -4.03 -18.23 -24.08
CA ASP A 352 -3.94 -19.66 -24.39
C ASP A 352 -4.08 -20.47 -23.08
N TYR A 353 -5.23 -21.03 -22.87
CA TYR A 353 -5.54 -21.80 -21.67
C TYR A 353 -4.90 -23.19 -21.66
N GLY A 354 -4.42 -23.71 -22.79
CA GLY A 354 -3.71 -24.98 -22.87
C GLY A 354 -2.41 -25.03 -22.06
N GLU A 355 -1.77 -23.87 -21.88
CA GLU A 355 -0.56 -23.72 -21.07
C GLU A 355 -0.84 -23.50 -19.56
N PHE A 356 -2.12 -23.59 -19.14
CA PHE A 356 -2.58 -23.12 -17.81
C PHE A 356 -2.97 -24.21 -16.82
N ASN A 357 -2.78 -25.49 -17.09
CA ASN A 357 -3.40 -26.61 -16.39
C ASN A 357 -4.94 -26.60 -16.47
N VAL A 358 -5.47 -25.98 -17.51
CA VAL A 358 -6.90 -25.82 -17.78
C VAL A 358 -7.23 -26.51 -19.10
N ALA A 359 -8.50 -26.78 -19.33
CA ALA A 359 -8.96 -27.33 -20.61
C ALA A 359 -8.51 -26.44 -21.77
N ASN A 360 -8.01 -27.06 -22.82
CA ASN A 360 -7.32 -26.39 -23.93
C ASN A 360 -8.29 -25.60 -24.80
N TYR A 361 -8.14 -24.28 -24.82
CA TYR A 361 -8.77 -23.35 -25.75
C TYR A 361 -8.00 -22.02 -25.79
N LEU A 362 -8.11 -21.31 -26.89
CA LEU A 362 -7.58 -19.95 -27.04
C LEU A 362 -8.73 -18.96 -26.92
N SER A 363 -8.53 -17.88 -26.19
CA SER A 363 -9.51 -16.80 -26.02
C SER A 363 -8.92 -15.47 -26.46
N ASN A 364 -9.50 -14.84 -27.46
CA ASN A 364 -9.17 -13.50 -27.93
C ASN A 364 -10.27 -12.53 -27.52
N SER A 365 -9.96 -11.61 -26.60
CA SER A 365 -10.91 -10.62 -26.11
C SER A 365 -10.45 -9.22 -26.46
N ASN A 366 -11.37 -8.39 -26.93
CA ASN A 366 -11.15 -6.96 -27.08
C ASN A 366 -12.39 -6.19 -26.61
N GLY A 367 -12.17 -5.05 -25.99
CA GLY A 367 -13.27 -4.33 -25.40
C GLY A 367 -12.98 -2.86 -25.13
N PHE A 368 -14.07 -2.16 -24.86
CA PHE A 368 -14.10 -0.77 -24.44
C PHE A 368 -14.94 -0.65 -23.16
N GLY A 369 -14.35 -0.04 -22.13
CA GLY A 369 -15.00 0.16 -20.83
C GLY A 369 -15.17 1.62 -20.46
N LEU A 370 -16.29 1.92 -19.81
CA LEU A 370 -16.59 3.17 -19.11
C LEU A 370 -16.67 2.88 -17.63
N GLN A 371 -16.05 3.71 -16.80
CA GLN A 371 -16.11 3.59 -15.35
C GLN A 371 -16.46 4.91 -14.71
N PHE A 372 -17.41 4.89 -13.77
CA PHE A 372 -17.78 6.01 -12.92
C PHE A 372 -17.50 5.63 -11.49
N GLY A 373 -16.76 6.48 -10.75
CA GLY A 373 -16.46 6.23 -9.34
C GLY A 373 -16.96 7.37 -8.49
N TYR A 374 -17.72 7.04 -7.45
CA TYR A 374 -18.25 8.00 -6.48
C TYR A 374 -17.66 7.72 -5.08
N PRO A 375 -16.90 8.66 -4.49
CA PRO A 375 -16.40 8.51 -3.14
C PRO A 375 -17.54 8.77 -2.14
N LEU A 376 -17.88 7.75 -1.34
CA LEU A 376 -18.84 7.91 -0.24
C LEU A 376 -18.19 8.55 1.00
N SER A 377 -16.92 8.23 1.22
CA SER A 377 -16.07 8.78 2.27
C SER A 377 -14.60 8.60 1.90
N ASP A 378 -13.68 9.04 2.75
CA ASP A 378 -12.23 8.84 2.54
C ASP A 378 -11.82 7.35 2.49
N THR A 379 -12.66 6.46 3.04
CA THR A 379 -12.39 5.01 3.09
C THR A 379 -13.34 4.18 2.23
N GLN A 380 -14.39 4.77 1.63
CA GLN A 380 -15.42 4.04 0.91
C GLN A 380 -15.68 4.63 -0.48
N ARG A 381 -15.85 3.76 -1.46
CA ARG A 381 -16.13 4.13 -2.85
C ARG A 381 -17.13 3.17 -3.48
N ILE A 382 -18.05 3.71 -4.31
CA ILE A 382 -18.86 2.94 -5.25
C ILE A 382 -18.32 3.18 -6.65
N ASN A 383 -18.17 2.11 -7.44
CA ASN A 383 -17.85 2.21 -8.84
C ASN A 383 -18.98 1.56 -9.66
N LEU A 384 -19.33 2.23 -10.76
CA LEU A 384 -20.25 1.74 -11.78
C LEU A 384 -19.43 1.56 -13.05
N GLY A 385 -19.55 0.42 -13.71
CA GLY A 385 -18.88 0.10 -14.95
C GLY A 385 -19.88 -0.27 -16.04
N LEU A 386 -19.54 0.05 -17.28
CA LEU A 386 -20.22 -0.43 -18.48
C LEU A 386 -19.13 -0.84 -19.47
N THR A 387 -19.10 -2.10 -19.86
CA THR A 387 -18.06 -2.65 -20.72
C THR A 387 -18.69 -3.37 -21.90
N TYR A 388 -18.34 -2.97 -23.10
CA TYR A 388 -18.56 -3.76 -24.30
C TYR A 388 -17.33 -4.66 -24.52
N ASP A 389 -17.58 -5.94 -24.69
CA ASP A 389 -16.55 -6.96 -24.91
C ASP A 389 -16.93 -7.86 -26.06
N LYS A 390 -15.95 -8.14 -26.93
CA LYS A 390 -16.03 -9.15 -27.97
C LYS A 390 -14.98 -10.22 -27.66
N THR A 391 -15.45 -11.42 -27.42
CA THR A 391 -14.62 -12.60 -27.13
C THR A 391 -14.78 -13.63 -28.24
N ASP A 392 -13.65 -14.06 -28.82
CA ASP A 392 -13.56 -15.11 -29.82
C ASP A 392 -12.81 -16.30 -29.22
N ILE A 393 -13.43 -17.48 -29.24
CA ILE A 393 -12.94 -18.72 -28.65
C ILE A 393 -12.56 -19.72 -29.77
N ASP A 394 -11.29 -20.15 -29.75
CA ASP A 394 -10.82 -21.24 -30.56
C ASP A 394 -10.54 -22.48 -29.69
N ILE A 395 -11.24 -23.56 -29.95
CA ILE A 395 -11.20 -24.79 -29.13
C ILE A 395 -10.21 -25.83 -29.62
N GLY A 396 -9.55 -25.58 -30.76
CA GLY A 396 -8.60 -26.52 -31.33
C GLY A 396 -9.27 -27.84 -31.79
N THR A 397 -8.44 -28.88 -31.87
CA THR A 397 -8.84 -30.17 -32.48
C THR A 397 -9.30 -31.23 -31.48
N SER A 398 -9.10 -31.02 -30.19
CA SER A 398 -9.47 -31.99 -29.15
C SER A 398 -9.94 -31.28 -27.88
N PRO A 399 -11.06 -30.57 -27.90
CA PRO A 399 -11.59 -29.83 -26.78
C PRO A 399 -12.16 -30.77 -25.72
N ALA A 400 -12.32 -30.24 -24.49
CA ALA A 400 -13.16 -30.90 -23.49
C ALA A 400 -14.62 -30.93 -23.94
N ARG A 401 -15.36 -31.98 -23.58
CA ARG A 401 -16.76 -32.16 -23.95
C ARG A 401 -17.63 -31.00 -23.47
N GLU A 402 -17.41 -30.52 -22.29
CA GLU A 402 -18.14 -29.38 -21.72
C GLU A 402 -17.97 -28.11 -22.55
N ILE A 403 -16.75 -27.88 -23.06
CA ILE A 403 -16.45 -26.74 -23.95
C ILE A 403 -17.12 -26.93 -25.32
N TRP A 404 -17.02 -28.15 -25.85
CA TRP A 404 -17.64 -28.51 -27.13
C TRP A 404 -19.17 -28.35 -27.09
N ASP A 405 -19.82 -28.87 -26.08
CA ASP A 405 -21.27 -28.78 -25.89
C ASP A 405 -21.72 -27.31 -25.80
N PHE A 406 -20.97 -26.48 -25.04
CA PHE A 406 -21.27 -25.05 -24.93
C PHE A 406 -21.09 -24.32 -26.27
N ILE A 407 -19.99 -24.54 -26.98
CA ILE A 407 -19.71 -23.88 -28.27
C ILE A 407 -20.75 -24.30 -29.36
N ASN A 408 -21.19 -25.53 -29.34
CA ASN A 408 -22.24 -25.98 -30.24
C ASN A 408 -23.61 -25.35 -29.94
N ALA A 409 -23.91 -25.09 -28.67
CA ALA A 409 -25.17 -24.48 -28.29
C ALA A 409 -25.16 -22.95 -28.49
N GLU A 410 -24.08 -22.26 -28.12
CA GLU A 410 -24.04 -20.81 -28.00
C GLU A 410 -23.16 -20.13 -29.09
N GLY A 411 -22.32 -20.91 -29.80
CA GLY A 411 -21.33 -20.37 -30.74
C GLY A 411 -19.96 -20.13 -30.13
N SER A 412 -19.03 -19.59 -30.95
CA SER A 412 -17.63 -19.33 -30.54
C SER A 412 -17.27 -17.84 -30.42
N ILE A 413 -18.11 -16.95 -30.93
CA ILE A 413 -17.90 -15.50 -30.90
C ILE A 413 -19.02 -14.88 -30.10
N PHE A 414 -18.65 -14.11 -29.07
CA PHE A 414 -19.57 -13.53 -28.11
C PHE A 414 -19.39 -12.02 -28.01
N GLU A 415 -20.41 -11.27 -28.34
CA GLU A 415 -20.48 -9.82 -28.15
C GLU A 415 -21.38 -9.53 -26.95
N THR A 416 -20.83 -8.95 -25.90
CA THR A 416 -21.56 -8.70 -24.65
C THR A 416 -21.44 -7.24 -24.22
N LEU A 417 -22.49 -6.71 -23.62
CA LEU A 417 -22.49 -5.45 -22.90
C LEU A 417 -22.71 -5.75 -21.41
N THR A 418 -21.66 -5.57 -20.61
CA THR A 418 -21.67 -5.89 -19.18
C THR A 418 -21.81 -4.62 -18.35
N SER A 419 -22.78 -4.60 -17.42
CA SER A 419 -22.91 -3.59 -16.37
C SER A 419 -22.32 -4.14 -15.08
N GLN A 420 -21.57 -3.31 -14.37
CA GLN A 420 -20.96 -3.67 -13.08
C GLN A 420 -21.25 -2.60 -12.04
N ILE A 421 -21.54 -3.03 -10.83
CA ILE A 421 -21.52 -2.20 -9.63
C ILE A 421 -20.56 -2.82 -8.61
N SER A 422 -19.70 -2.01 -8.02
CA SER A 422 -18.83 -2.45 -6.93
C SER A 422 -18.80 -1.45 -5.79
N TRP A 423 -18.80 -1.97 -4.56
CA TRP A 423 -18.55 -1.20 -3.36
C TRP A 423 -17.25 -1.65 -2.74
N GLN A 424 -16.43 -0.67 -2.38
CA GLN A 424 -15.13 -0.90 -1.76
C GLN A 424 -15.02 -0.08 -0.47
N ARG A 425 -14.51 -0.73 0.58
CA ARG A 425 -14.11 -0.07 1.84
C ARG A 425 -12.69 -0.50 2.18
N VAL A 426 -11.80 0.48 2.43
CA VAL A 426 -10.40 0.23 2.78
C VAL A 426 -10.04 1.06 4.01
N THR A 427 -9.68 0.39 5.10
CA THR A 427 -9.21 0.98 6.36
C THR A 427 -7.82 0.47 6.75
N LEU A 428 -7.11 -0.16 5.81
CA LEU A 428 -5.76 -0.69 6.05
C LEU A 428 -4.79 0.44 6.40
N ASN A 429 -3.97 0.23 7.41
CA ASN A 429 -2.98 1.21 7.90
C ASN A 429 -1.83 1.47 6.90
N ARG A 430 -1.59 0.56 5.95
CA ARG A 430 -0.61 0.71 4.87
C ARG A 430 -0.97 -0.16 3.67
N GLY A 431 -0.53 0.26 2.47
CA GLY A 431 -0.83 -0.45 1.23
C GLY A 431 -0.06 -1.76 1.08
N MET A 432 1.21 -1.77 1.52
CA MET A 432 2.08 -2.95 1.50
C MET A 432 2.32 -3.44 2.93
N PHE A 433 2.21 -4.76 3.13
CA PHE A 433 2.35 -5.41 4.43
C PHE A 433 1.46 -4.79 5.54
N PRO A 434 0.15 -4.67 5.34
CA PRO A 434 -0.73 -4.14 6.36
C PRO A 434 -0.67 -4.99 7.64
N THR A 435 -0.76 -4.31 8.77
CA THR A 435 -0.75 -4.91 10.12
C THR A 435 -2.03 -4.65 10.89
N ASP A 436 -2.85 -3.71 10.40
CA ASP A 436 -4.12 -3.34 11.04
C ASP A 436 -5.13 -2.87 10.00
N GLY A 437 -6.40 -3.06 10.30
CA GLY A 437 -7.53 -2.63 9.49
C GLY A 437 -8.08 -3.69 8.55
N SER A 438 -8.93 -3.26 7.63
CA SER A 438 -9.65 -4.15 6.71
C SER A 438 -9.79 -3.59 5.30
N SER A 439 -9.95 -4.49 4.33
CA SER A 439 -10.35 -4.16 2.96
C SER A 439 -11.46 -5.09 2.53
N THR A 440 -12.61 -4.52 2.21
CA THR A 440 -13.79 -5.25 1.71
C THR A 440 -14.11 -4.75 0.31
N VAL A 441 -14.26 -5.66 -0.63
CA VAL A 441 -14.72 -5.37 -2.00
C VAL A 441 -15.86 -6.31 -2.33
N VAL A 442 -17.03 -5.75 -2.66
CA VAL A 442 -18.18 -6.50 -3.19
C VAL A 442 -18.43 -5.99 -4.60
N SER A 443 -18.48 -6.88 -5.57
CA SER A 443 -18.79 -6.52 -6.95
C SER A 443 -19.84 -7.46 -7.53
N PHE A 444 -20.81 -6.87 -8.17
CA PHE A 444 -21.82 -7.55 -8.96
C PHE A 444 -21.72 -7.07 -10.40
N SER A 445 -21.63 -7.98 -11.33
CA SER A 445 -21.65 -7.70 -12.77
C SER A 445 -22.69 -8.57 -13.46
N THR A 446 -23.34 -8.02 -14.46
CA THR A 446 -24.34 -8.75 -15.26
C THR A 446 -24.27 -8.27 -16.71
N THR A 447 -24.45 -9.15 -17.65
CA THR A 447 -24.70 -8.78 -19.03
C THR A 447 -26.04 -8.07 -19.16
N ILE A 448 -26.12 -7.15 -20.11
CA ILE A 448 -27.36 -6.48 -20.47
C ILE A 448 -27.98 -7.30 -21.58
N PRO A 449 -29.26 -7.76 -21.45
CA PRO A 449 -29.92 -8.58 -22.46
C PRO A 449 -29.86 -7.97 -23.88
N GLY A 450 -29.59 -8.82 -24.86
CA GLY A 450 -29.45 -8.40 -26.26
C GLY A 450 -28.03 -8.60 -26.83
N GLY A 451 -27.10 -9.11 -26.01
CA GLY A 451 -25.84 -9.71 -26.48
C GLY A 451 -26.03 -11.19 -26.81
N ASP A 452 -24.92 -11.87 -27.10
CA ASP A 452 -24.93 -13.28 -27.53
C ASP A 452 -25.11 -14.25 -26.34
N ILE A 453 -24.70 -13.85 -25.13
CA ILE A 453 -24.81 -14.65 -23.90
C ILE A 453 -25.19 -13.77 -22.70
N ASP A 454 -25.97 -14.37 -21.79
CA ASP A 454 -26.43 -13.72 -20.58
C ASP A 454 -25.93 -14.42 -19.30
N TYR A 455 -25.21 -13.69 -18.47
CA TYR A 455 -24.73 -14.20 -17.18
C TYR A 455 -24.61 -13.09 -16.12
N ALA A 456 -24.70 -13.47 -14.87
CA ALA A 456 -24.46 -12.61 -13.72
C ALA A 456 -23.34 -13.17 -12.83
N ARG A 457 -22.49 -12.30 -12.30
CA ARG A 457 -21.33 -12.66 -11.47
C ARG A 457 -21.29 -11.83 -10.21
N LEU A 458 -21.18 -12.48 -9.07
CA LEU A 458 -20.99 -11.87 -7.76
C LEU A 458 -19.61 -12.25 -7.22
N ASN A 459 -18.85 -11.26 -6.73
CA ASN A 459 -17.58 -11.50 -6.05
C ASN A 459 -17.57 -10.74 -4.73
N LEU A 460 -17.02 -11.38 -3.69
CA LEU A 460 -16.70 -10.80 -2.39
C LEU A 460 -15.25 -11.08 -2.06
N ARG A 461 -14.47 -10.02 -1.82
CA ARG A 461 -13.12 -10.11 -1.28
C ARG A 461 -13.02 -9.39 0.05
N GLN A 462 -12.56 -10.09 1.05
CA GLN A 462 -12.32 -9.55 2.38
C GLN A 462 -10.88 -9.79 2.79
N LYS A 463 -10.21 -8.72 3.26
CA LYS A 463 -8.94 -8.82 3.98
C LYS A 463 -9.11 -8.16 5.34
N PHE A 464 -8.55 -8.77 6.36
CA PHE A 464 -8.62 -8.25 7.73
C PHE A 464 -7.30 -8.51 8.42
N TYR A 465 -6.78 -7.51 9.12
CA TYR A 465 -5.55 -7.60 9.90
C TYR A 465 -5.78 -7.01 11.28
N GLN A 466 -5.31 -7.69 12.31
CA GLN A 466 -5.43 -7.28 13.70
C GLN A 466 -4.10 -7.54 14.41
N PRO A 467 -3.42 -6.51 14.96
CA PRO A 467 -2.25 -6.70 15.78
C PRO A 467 -2.65 -7.41 17.09
N ILE A 468 -1.94 -8.51 17.41
CA ILE A 468 -2.09 -9.23 18.70
C ILE A 468 -1.05 -8.70 19.68
N SER A 469 0.16 -8.40 19.19
CA SER A 469 1.25 -7.77 19.92
C SER A 469 2.11 -6.97 18.95
N GLU A 470 3.16 -6.31 19.43
CA GLU A 470 4.12 -5.56 18.58
C GLU A 470 4.81 -6.43 17.50
N ASP A 471 4.92 -7.74 17.77
CA ASP A 471 5.62 -8.68 16.90
C ASP A 471 4.70 -9.68 16.21
N LEU A 472 3.40 -9.66 16.51
CA LEU A 472 2.47 -10.67 16.05
C LEU A 472 1.18 -10.05 15.54
N VAL A 473 0.82 -10.37 14.28
CA VAL A 473 -0.40 -9.89 13.64
C VAL A 473 -1.21 -11.07 13.13
N PHE A 474 -2.51 -11.09 13.43
CA PHE A 474 -3.46 -12.00 12.82
C PHE A 474 -3.93 -11.43 11.48
N GLY A 475 -3.91 -12.24 10.44
CA GLY A 475 -4.43 -11.93 9.11
C GLY A 475 -5.50 -12.93 8.68
N PHE A 476 -6.55 -12.44 8.04
CA PHE A 476 -7.60 -13.24 7.43
C PHE A 476 -7.92 -12.71 6.03
N ASN A 477 -7.90 -13.60 5.04
CA ASN A 477 -8.32 -13.30 3.67
C ASN A 477 -9.44 -14.24 3.27
N LEU A 478 -10.45 -13.75 2.56
CA LEU A 478 -11.56 -14.52 2.02
C LEU A 478 -11.87 -14.02 0.60
N ASP A 479 -12.02 -14.94 -0.36
CA ASP A 479 -12.43 -14.66 -1.74
C ASP A 479 -13.57 -15.61 -2.11
N LEU A 480 -14.77 -15.07 -2.31
CA LEU A 480 -15.96 -15.80 -2.71
C LEU A 480 -16.41 -15.33 -4.07
N GLY A 481 -16.83 -16.26 -4.91
CA GLY A 481 -17.34 -16.00 -6.23
C GLY A 481 -18.57 -16.86 -6.56
N TYR A 482 -19.53 -16.28 -7.26
CA TYR A 482 -20.67 -17.00 -7.82
C TYR A 482 -20.96 -16.47 -9.22
N LEU A 483 -21.13 -17.36 -10.18
CA LEU A 483 -21.47 -17.09 -11.57
C LEU A 483 -22.69 -17.91 -11.93
N ALA A 484 -23.70 -17.28 -12.54
CA ALA A 484 -24.91 -17.95 -12.99
C ALA A 484 -25.34 -17.42 -14.37
N PRO A 485 -25.77 -18.29 -15.27
CA PRO A 485 -26.42 -17.90 -16.51
C PRO A 485 -27.86 -17.43 -16.24
N PHE A 486 -28.41 -16.64 -17.17
CA PHE A 486 -29.83 -16.29 -17.14
C PHE A 486 -30.35 -16.01 -18.57
N GLY A 487 -31.64 -15.69 -18.70
CA GLY A 487 -32.22 -15.43 -20.01
C GLY A 487 -32.26 -16.67 -20.89
N ASP A 488 -31.77 -16.54 -22.11
CA ASP A 488 -31.74 -17.62 -23.11
C ASP A 488 -30.46 -18.48 -22.99
N THR A 489 -29.47 -18.07 -22.19
CA THR A 489 -28.24 -18.82 -21.94
C THR A 489 -28.50 -19.88 -20.87
N GLU A 490 -28.39 -21.15 -21.23
CA GLU A 490 -28.71 -22.27 -20.32
C GLU A 490 -27.53 -22.65 -19.43
N GLU A 491 -26.28 -22.45 -19.88
CA GLU A 491 -25.07 -22.88 -19.20
C GLU A 491 -24.14 -21.71 -18.85
N THR A 492 -23.38 -21.84 -17.77
CA THR A 492 -22.37 -20.86 -17.44
C THR A 492 -21.27 -20.82 -18.48
N PRO A 493 -20.92 -19.64 -19.02
CA PRO A 493 -19.83 -19.51 -19.95
C PRO A 493 -18.51 -19.99 -19.32
N PHE A 494 -17.95 -21.10 -19.81
CA PHE A 494 -16.76 -21.74 -19.24
C PHE A 494 -15.56 -20.79 -19.14
N PHE A 495 -15.40 -19.88 -20.07
CA PHE A 495 -14.34 -18.87 -20.12
C PHE A 495 -14.53 -17.77 -19.06
N GLN A 496 -15.67 -17.73 -18.35
CA GLN A 496 -15.94 -16.90 -17.20
C GLN A 496 -15.82 -17.66 -15.87
N ASN A 497 -15.54 -18.95 -15.88
CA ASN A 497 -15.40 -19.79 -14.71
C ASN A 497 -14.29 -19.29 -13.76
N PHE A 498 -14.44 -19.63 -12.49
CA PHE A 498 -13.40 -19.42 -11.48
C PHE A 498 -12.43 -20.60 -11.49
N TYR A 499 -11.19 -20.30 -11.19
CA TYR A 499 -10.11 -21.28 -10.99
C TYR A 499 -9.49 -21.07 -9.62
N ALA A 500 -8.90 -22.13 -9.04
CA ALA A 500 -8.23 -22.11 -7.76
C ALA A 500 -6.98 -23.00 -7.75
N GLY A 501 -6.10 -22.74 -6.77
CA GLY A 501 -4.78 -23.33 -6.63
C GLY A 501 -3.67 -22.35 -7.04
N GLY A 502 -2.49 -22.57 -6.51
CA GLY A 502 -1.31 -21.78 -6.78
C GLY A 502 -0.92 -20.78 -5.67
N PRO A 503 0.22 -20.13 -5.82
CA PRO A 503 0.84 -19.32 -4.77
C PRO A 503 0.00 -18.11 -4.29
N ARG A 504 -0.92 -17.59 -5.13
CA ARG A 504 -1.80 -16.46 -4.80
C ARG A 504 -3.24 -16.86 -4.45
N SER A 505 -3.53 -18.15 -4.44
CA SER A 505 -4.84 -18.74 -4.19
C SER A 505 -4.72 -19.72 -3.01
N LEU A 506 -4.61 -21.00 -3.28
CA LEU A 506 -4.37 -22.04 -2.29
C LEU A 506 -2.94 -22.57 -2.43
N ARG A 507 -2.04 -22.14 -1.54
CA ARG A 507 -0.62 -22.57 -1.55
C ARG A 507 -0.52 -24.07 -1.32
N GLY A 508 0.49 -24.72 -1.89
CA GLY A 508 0.67 -26.18 -1.82
C GLY A 508 0.02 -26.93 -2.96
N PHE A 509 -0.76 -26.27 -3.79
CA PHE A 509 -1.32 -26.81 -5.02
C PHE A 509 -0.75 -26.08 -6.23
N GLU A 510 -0.63 -26.77 -7.37
CA GLU A 510 -0.31 -26.13 -8.64
C GLU A 510 -1.41 -25.12 -9.02
N SER A 511 -1.03 -24.13 -9.82
CA SER A 511 -1.97 -23.09 -10.25
C SER A 511 -3.09 -23.70 -11.09
N ASN A 512 -4.33 -23.27 -10.81
CA ASN A 512 -5.55 -23.67 -11.50
C ASN A 512 -5.87 -25.18 -11.45
N THR A 513 -5.26 -25.93 -10.57
CA THR A 513 -5.43 -27.39 -10.53
C THR A 513 -6.67 -27.85 -9.78
N LEU A 514 -7.37 -26.96 -9.07
CA LEU A 514 -8.52 -27.33 -8.23
C LEU A 514 -9.84 -27.24 -8.99
N GLY A 515 -10.83 -28.00 -8.54
CA GLY A 515 -12.19 -27.92 -9.02
C GLY A 515 -12.59 -29.00 -10.03
N PRO A 516 -13.73 -28.81 -10.73
CA PRO A 516 -14.27 -29.73 -11.71
C PRO A 516 -13.29 -30.07 -12.84
N ARG A 517 -13.31 -31.34 -13.28
CA ARG A 517 -12.40 -31.87 -14.30
C ARG A 517 -13.06 -31.99 -15.64
N SER A 518 -12.27 -31.72 -16.67
CA SER A 518 -12.69 -31.90 -18.05
C SER A 518 -13.04 -33.34 -18.36
N THR A 519 -14.04 -33.53 -19.19
CA THR A 519 -14.39 -34.82 -19.80
C THR A 519 -13.86 -34.82 -21.22
N GLU A 520 -13.25 -35.94 -21.62
CA GLU A 520 -12.75 -36.09 -22.97
C GLU A 520 -13.91 -36.05 -23.96
N ALA A 521 -13.74 -35.25 -25.03
CA ALA A 521 -14.67 -35.34 -26.15
C ALA A 521 -14.52 -36.70 -26.85
N PRO A 522 -15.60 -37.33 -27.28
CA PRO A 522 -15.52 -38.54 -28.09
C PRO A 522 -14.80 -38.30 -29.39
N CYS A 523 -13.97 -39.20 -29.79
CA CYS A 523 -13.19 -39.13 -31.04
C CYS A 523 -13.64 -40.22 -31.99
N TYR A 524 -14.07 -39.84 -33.21
CA TYR A 524 -14.55 -40.76 -34.25
C TYR A 524 -13.44 -41.30 -35.16
N GLU A 525 -12.54 -40.42 -35.58
CA GLU A 525 -11.37 -40.80 -36.36
C GLU A 525 -10.12 -40.30 -35.67
N PHE A 526 -9.46 -41.14 -34.91
CA PHE A 526 -8.19 -40.80 -34.26
C PHE A 526 -7.03 -40.96 -35.26
N ASN A 527 -6.28 -39.88 -35.48
CA ASN A 527 -5.07 -39.93 -36.31
C ASN A 527 -3.86 -40.35 -35.44
N TYR A 528 -3.41 -41.57 -35.63
CA TYR A 528 -2.30 -42.18 -34.89
C TYR A 528 -0.93 -41.53 -35.20
N SER A 529 -0.82 -40.76 -36.30
CA SER A 529 0.47 -40.20 -36.69
C SER A 529 0.80 -38.87 -35.98
N ASP A 530 -0.18 -38.10 -35.61
CA ASP A 530 -0.04 -36.78 -34.99
C ASP A 530 -0.81 -36.65 -33.66
N GLY A 531 -1.51 -37.68 -33.22
CA GLY A 531 -2.29 -37.68 -31.99
C GLY A 531 -3.55 -36.84 -32.03
N THR A 532 -4.02 -36.44 -33.20
CA THR A 532 -5.19 -35.58 -33.34
C THR A 532 -6.47 -36.37 -33.62
N CYS A 533 -7.61 -35.75 -33.32
CA CYS A 533 -8.94 -36.24 -33.67
C CYS A 533 -9.62 -35.22 -34.58
N PRO A 534 -9.50 -35.38 -35.92
CA PRO A 534 -9.98 -34.39 -36.86
C PRO A 534 -11.50 -34.31 -37.01
N ASN A 535 -12.23 -35.31 -36.57
CA ASN A 535 -13.70 -35.38 -36.70
C ASN A 535 -14.34 -35.59 -35.34
N LEU A 536 -14.66 -34.48 -34.67
CA LEU A 536 -15.57 -34.47 -33.53
C LEU A 536 -17.01 -34.53 -34.07
N LEU A 537 -17.71 -35.41 -33.80
CA LEU A 537 -18.70 -36.34 -34.04
C LEU A 537 -20.11 -36.03 -33.87
N ASP A 538 -20.64 -35.31 -34.65
CA ASP A 538 -21.98 -35.32 -35.16
C ASP A 538 -21.87 -35.48 -36.69
N SER A 539 -21.84 -36.75 -37.14
CA SER A 539 -21.61 -37.05 -38.56
C SER A 539 -22.83 -36.79 -39.43
N ASP A 540 -24.00 -36.65 -38.81
CA ASP A 540 -25.26 -36.39 -39.48
C ASP A 540 -25.84 -34.98 -39.20
N GLY A 541 -25.20 -34.22 -38.26
CA GLY A 541 -25.60 -32.86 -37.94
C GLY A 541 -26.87 -32.76 -37.11
N ASP A 542 -27.24 -33.79 -36.38
CA ASP A 542 -28.47 -33.82 -35.56
C ASP A 542 -28.30 -33.28 -34.13
N GLY A 543 -27.10 -32.85 -33.77
CA GLY A 543 -26.73 -32.32 -32.44
C GLY A 543 -26.53 -33.41 -31.40
N VAL A 544 -26.62 -34.69 -31.77
CA VAL A 544 -26.35 -35.84 -30.92
C VAL A 544 -25.02 -36.48 -31.32
N LEU A 545 -24.10 -36.64 -30.39
CA LEU A 545 -22.84 -37.32 -30.66
C LEU A 545 -23.11 -38.77 -31.03
N ASP A 546 -22.72 -39.17 -32.25
CA ASP A 546 -22.70 -40.56 -32.68
C ASP A 546 -21.85 -41.41 -31.73
N THR A 547 -22.01 -42.71 -31.82
CA THR A 547 -21.35 -43.67 -30.91
C THR A 547 -19.85 -43.40 -30.79
N PRO A 548 -19.32 -43.06 -29.60
CA PRO A 548 -17.94 -42.62 -29.44
C PRO A 548 -16.97 -43.74 -29.82
N TYR A 549 -16.00 -43.42 -30.66
CA TYR A 549 -14.88 -44.30 -30.93
C TYR A 549 -14.01 -44.42 -29.65
N TYR A 550 -13.60 -45.64 -29.30
CA TYR A 550 -12.70 -45.87 -28.16
C TYR A 550 -11.34 -45.21 -28.47
N ASN A 551 -10.97 -44.17 -27.72
CA ASN A 551 -9.63 -43.60 -27.77
C ASN A 551 -8.68 -44.49 -26.95
N PRO A 552 -7.76 -45.29 -27.60
CA PRO A 552 -6.83 -46.13 -26.84
C PRO A 552 -5.80 -45.37 -26.06
N TYR A 553 -5.67 -44.03 -26.26
CA TYR A 553 -4.79 -43.16 -25.52
C TYR A 553 -5.50 -42.34 -24.43
N ALA A 554 -6.79 -42.59 -24.18
CA ALA A 554 -7.57 -41.96 -23.12
C ALA A 554 -6.94 -42.05 -21.73
N ASN A 555 -6.06 -43.03 -21.51
CA ASN A 555 -5.30 -43.24 -20.27
C ASN A 555 -3.81 -42.84 -20.40
N SER A 556 -3.40 -42.19 -21.50
CA SER A 556 -2.01 -41.76 -21.70
C SER A 556 -1.75 -40.38 -21.08
N GLU A 557 -0.47 -40.00 -20.93
CA GLU A 557 -0.03 -38.72 -20.43
C GLU A 557 -0.63 -37.50 -21.21
N TYR A 558 -1.11 -37.73 -22.43
CA TYR A 558 -1.75 -36.72 -23.30
C TYR A 558 -3.21 -36.41 -22.90
N ASN A 559 -3.86 -37.26 -22.09
CA ASN A 559 -5.24 -37.09 -21.63
C ASN A 559 -5.31 -36.81 -20.13
N LYS A 560 -4.53 -35.83 -19.66
CA LYS A 560 -4.70 -35.33 -18.30
C LYS A 560 -6.08 -34.69 -18.20
N ARG A 561 -6.90 -35.17 -17.28
CA ARG A 561 -8.16 -34.52 -16.93
C ARG A 561 -7.84 -33.22 -16.21
N VAL A 562 -7.72 -32.16 -16.99
CA VAL A 562 -7.38 -30.83 -16.52
C VAL A 562 -8.60 -30.12 -15.91
N SER A 563 -8.40 -29.05 -15.18
CA SER A 563 -9.51 -28.28 -14.62
C SER A 563 -10.26 -27.52 -15.72
N ILE A 564 -11.59 -27.50 -15.63
CA ILE A 564 -12.46 -26.62 -16.43
C ILE A 564 -12.95 -25.42 -15.61
N GLY A 565 -12.47 -25.29 -14.37
CA GLY A 565 -12.99 -24.30 -13.44
C GLY A 565 -14.40 -24.64 -12.94
N GLY A 566 -15.03 -23.72 -12.30
CA GLY A 566 -16.41 -23.84 -11.83
C GLY A 566 -17.06 -22.49 -11.63
N ASN A 567 -18.35 -22.51 -11.42
CA ASN A 567 -19.14 -21.29 -11.25
C ASN A 567 -19.26 -20.81 -9.80
N ILE A 568 -18.72 -21.58 -8.83
CA ILE A 568 -18.70 -21.22 -7.41
C ILE A 568 -17.28 -21.30 -6.90
N LYS A 569 -16.78 -20.22 -6.32
CA LYS A 569 -15.44 -20.13 -5.73
C LYS A 569 -15.54 -19.88 -4.24
N VAL A 570 -14.79 -20.65 -3.46
CA VAL A 570 -14.60 -20.43 -2.02
C VAL A 570 -13.11 -20.56 -1.72
N GLU A 571 -12.47 -19.48 -1.33
CA GLU A 571 -11.07 -19.48 -0.91
C GLU A 571 -10.90 -18.66 0.36
N GLY A 572 -10.08 -19.14 1.27
CA GLY A 572 -9.74 -18.43 2.50
C GLY A 572 -8.32 -18.72 2.97
N SER A 573 -7.74 -17.78 3.68
CA SER A 573 -6.42 -17.89 4.29
C SER A 573 -6.42 -17.29 5.68
N LEU A 574 -6.01 -18.05 6.67
CA LEU A 574 -5.69 -17.60 8.01
C LEU A 574 -4.17 -17.47 8.13
N GLN A 575 -3.69 -16.34 8.59
CA GLN A 575 -2.27 -16.04 8.69
C GLN A 575 -1.91 -15.57 10.09
N LEU A 576 -0.82 -16.10 10.62
CA LEU A 576 -0.18 -15.60 11.81
C LEU A 576 1.16 -15.00 11.39
N ILE A 577 1.18 -13.68 11.26
CA ILE A 577 2.33 -12.91 10.78
C ILE A 577 3.21 -12.62 11.99
N PHE A 578 4.51 -12.90 11.87
CA PHE A 578 5.47 -12.74 12.95
C PHE A 578 6.78 -12.13 12.44
N LYS A 579 7.53 -11.52 13.35
CA LYS A 579 8.88 -11.02 13.06
C LYS A 579 9.89 -12.17 13.12
N LEU A 580 10.79 -12.21 12.13
CA LEU A 580 11.88 -13.21 12.14
C LEU A 580 12.91 -12.82 13.22
N PRO A 581 13.27 -13.74 14.13
CA PRO A 581 14.38 -13.52 15.04
C PRO A 581 15.67 -13.37 14.21
N PHE A 582 16.58 -12.50 14.58
CA PHE A 582 17.87 -12.22 13.92
C PHE A 582 17.84 -11.19 12.79
N ILE A 583 16.71 -10.60 12.42
CA ILE A 583 16.62 -9.52 11.44
C ILE A 583 16.03 -8.29 12.16
N GLU A 584 16.85 -7.26 12.34
CA GLU A 584 16.45 -6.04 13.06
C GLU A 584 15.49 -5.17 12.21
N ASP A 585 15.83 -4.92 10.94
CA ASP A 585 14.95 -4.17 10.02
C ASP A 585 14.13 -5.09 9.14
N GLN A 586 12.86 -5.27 9.49
CA GLN A 586 11.91 -6.11 8.78
C GLN A 586 10.85 -5.31 7.98
N ARG A 587 11.07 -4.01 7.75
CA ARG A 587 10.13 -3.19 6.98
C ARG A 587 9.92 -3.67 5.55
N SER A 588 10.94 -4.33 4.99
CA SER A 588 10.91 -4.93 3.65
C SER A 588 10.55 -6.42 3.65
N MET A 589 10.27 -7.02 4.80
CA MET A 589 10.00 -8.45 4.90
C MET A 589 8.70 -8.74 5.63
N ARG A 590 8.03 -9.83 5.23
CA ARG A 590 6.85 -10.36 5.90
C ARG A 590 6.96 -11.87 5.98
N SER A 591 6.92 -12.43 7.16
CA SER A 591 6.87 -13.86 7.43
C SER A 591 5.54 -14.22 8.07
N ALA A 592 4.97 -15.36 7.70
CA ALA A 592 3.71 -15.84 8.26
C ALA A 592 3.64 -17.36 8.29
N PHE A 593 3.08 -17.91 9.37
CA PHE A 593 2.42 -19.20 9.31
C PHE A 593 1.06 -19.01 8.66
N PHE A 594 0.66 -19.93 7.82
CA PHE A 594 -0.63 -19.85 7.15
C PHE A 594 -1.38 -21.18 7.17
N PHE A 595 -2.69 -21.06 7.11
CA PHE A 595 -3.63 -22.15 6.85
C PHE A 595 -4.58 -21.66 5.76
N ASP A 596 -4.44 -22.26 4.58
CA ASP A 596 -5.27 -21.97 3.41
C ASP A 596 -6.33 -23.05 3.25
N PHE A 597 -7.52 -22.63 2.84
CA PHE A 597 -8.62 -23.55 2.54
C PHE A 597 -9.43 -23.05 1.36
N GLY A 598 -9.97 -23.95 0.58
CA GLY A 598 -10.83 -23.54 -0.53
C GLY A 598 -10.99 -24.62 -1.58
N ASN A 599 -11.83 -24.33 -2.53
CA ASN A 599 -12.01 -25.08 -3.78
C ASN A 599 -12.87 -24.26 -4.75
N VAL A 600 -12.97 -24.77 -5.96
CA VAL A 600 -13.97 -24.33 -6.94
C VAL A 600 -14.98 -25.45 -7.13
N PHE A 601 -16.23 -25.05 -7.23
CA PHE A 601 -17.37 -25.98 -7.33
C PHE A 601 -18.23 -25.64 -8.55
N SER A 602 -19.08 -26.59 -8.96
CA SER A 602 -20.14 -26.37 -9.94
C SER A 602 -21.47 -26.83 -9.39
N ASP A 603 -22.51 -25.99 -9.52
CA ASP A 603 -23.89 -26.38 -9.20
C ASP A 603 -24.59 -27.06 -10.39
N ASN A 604 -24.01 -26.98 -11.59
CA ASN A 604 -24.54 -27.58 -12.81
C ASN A 604 -23.60 -28.69 -13.31
N CYS A 605 -23.59 -29.84 -12.64
CA CYS A 605 -22.84 -31.02 -13.06
C CYS A 605 -23.61 -31.81 -14.11
N LYS A 606 -22.96 -32.14 -15.23
CA LYS A 606 -23.53 -32.97 -16.27
C LYS A 606 -23.44 -34.47 -15.88
N ASP A 607 -24.37 -35.27 -16.37
CA ASP A 607 -24.43 -36.72 -16.04
C ASP A 607 -23.19 -37.48 -16.50
N TYR A 608 -22.50 -37.00 -17.54
CA TYR A 608 -21.27 -37.61 -18.04
C TYR A 608 -20.00 -37.14 -17.32
N GLN A 609 -20.08 -36.06 -16.52
CA GLN A 609 -18.91 -35.52 -15.85
C GLN A 609 -18.46 -36.42 -14.68
N ILE A 610 -17.18 -36.77 -14.73
CA ILE A 610 -16.52 -37.44 -13.62
C ILE A 610 -15.77 -36.36 -12.82
N ASN A 611 -15.88 -36.35 -11.50
CA ASN A 611 -15.27 -35.35 -10.61
C ASN A 611 -15.79 -33.92 -10.82
N CYS A 612 -17.08 -33.80 -11.01
CA CYS A 612 -17.75 -32.51 -10.85
C CYS A 612 -18.08 -32.34 -9.35
N TYR A 613 -17.40 -31.38 -8.71
CA TYR A 613 -17.59 -31.12 -7.29
C TYR A 613 -18.77 -30.17 -7.08
N LYS A 614 -19.86 -30.67 -6.46
CA LYS A 614 -20.93 -29.80 -5.93
C LYS A 614 -20.46 -29.19 -4.62
N PRO A 615 -20.98 -28.00 -4.23
CA PRO A 615 -20.59 -27.34 -2.99
C PRO A 615 -20.72 -28.29 -1.77
N SER A 616 -19.58 -28.64 -1.18
CA SER A 616 -19.50 -29.52 0.00
C SER A 616 -18.28 -29.12 0.83
N ILE A 617 -18.42 -29.20 2.16
CA ILE A 617 -17.30 -28.97 3.08
C ILE A 617 -16.28 -30.12 2.96
N ASP A 618 -16.72 -31.34 2.64
CA ASP A 618 -15.84 -32.48 2.48
C ASP A 618 -14.92 -32.39 1.27
N ASP A 619 -15.34 -31.60 0.28
CA ASP A 619 -14.56 -31.32 -0.95
C ASP A 619 -13.67 -30.08 -0.85
N LEU A 620 -13.60 -29.42 0.31
CA LEU A 620 -12.63 -28.37 0.53
C LEU A 620 -11.21 -28.94 0.57
N ARG A 621 -10.28 -28.23 -0.04
CA ARG A 621 -8.83 -28.49 0.00
C ARG A 621 -8.22 -27.63 1.07
N TYR A 622 -7.20 -28.14 1.72
CA TYR A 622 -6.50 -27.42 2.78
C TYR A 622 -5.01 -27.49 2.56
N SER A 623 -4.32 -26.44 2.98
CA SER A 623 -2.88 -26.48 3.12
C SER A 623 -2.42 -25.63 4.30
N TYR A 624 -1.32 -26.02 4.92
CA TYR A 624 -0.69 -25.24 5.98
C TYR A 624 0.82 -25.17 5.74
N GLY A 625 1.42 -24.09 6.16
CA GLY A 625 2.83 -23.89 5.90
C GLY A 625 3.39 -22.58 6.44
N VAL A 626 4.58 -22.26 5.95
CA VAL A 626 5.29 -21.01 6.25
C VAL A 626 5.61 -20.30 4.96
N GLY A 627 5.34 -19.00 4.93
CA GLY A 627 5.65 -18.14 3.80
C GLY A 627 6.52 -16.95 4.23
N VAL A 628 7.40 -16.53 3.35
CA VAL A 628 8.21 -15.32 3.50
C VAL A 628 8.13 -14.53 2.22
N THR A 629 7.78 -13.25 2.32
CA THR A 629 7.87 -12.28 1.24
C THR A 629 8.91 -11.24 1.59
N TRP A 630 9.83 -10.99 0.67
CA TRP A 630 10.90 -10.01 0.81
C TRP A 630 10.88 -9.04 -0.37
N ILE A 631 10.83 -7.74 -0.07
CA ILE A 631 10.90 -6.68 -1.08
C ILE A 631 12.38 -6.41 -1.35
N THR A 632 12.82 -6.75 -2.54
CA THR A 632 14.19 -6.55 -3.01
C THR A 632 14.25 -5.41 -4.02
N GLY A 633 15.47 -4.99 -4.40
CA GLY A 633 15.66 -4.02 -5.48
C GLY A 633 15.11 -4.47 -6.85
N PHE A 634 14.84 -5.78 -7.03
CA PHE A 634 14.23 -6.37 -8.23
C PHE A 634 12.72 -6.59 -8.09
N GLY A 635 12.12 -6.13 -6.99
CA GLY A 635 10.72 -6.35 -6.66
C GLY A 635 10.51 -7.37 -5.55
N PRO A 636 9.24 -7.66 -5.21
CA PRO A 636 8.92 -8.64 -4.17
C PRO A 636 9.29 -10.06 -4.62
N MET A 637 9.94 -10.78 -3.74
CA MET A 637 10.25 -12.20 -3.86
C MET A 637 9.48 -12.95 -2.76
N SER A 638 8.74 -13.97 -3.13
CA SER A 638 7.94 -14.73 -2.18
C SER A 638 8.29 -16.20 -2.24
N PHE A 639 8.43 -16.82 -1.06
CA PHE A 639 8.73 -18.22 -0.86
C PHE A 639 7.70 -18.82 0.07
N ALA A 640 7.19 -20.00 -0.25
CA ALA A 640 6.30 -20.77 0.62
C ALA A 640 6.71 -22.23 0.63
N ILE A 641 6.71 -22.82 1.82
CA ILE A 641 6.77 -24.25 2.04
C ILE A 641 5.46 -24.64 2.70
N SER A 642 4.73 -25.56 2.08
CA SER A 642 3.39 -25.92 2.49
C SER A 642 3.16 -27.42 2.37
N LYS A 643 2.23 -27.91 3.16
CA LYS A 643 1.74 -29.27 3.09
C LYS A 643 0.27 -29.27 2.70
N PRO A 644 -0.06 -29.65 1.45
CA PRO A 644 -1.43 -29.80 1.01
C PRO A 644 -2.04 -31.04 1.63
N THR A 645 -3.35 -30.98 1.86
CA THR A 645 -4.14 -32.08 2.39
C THR A 645 -5.49 -32.14 1.68
N ASN A 646 -6.09 -33.31 1.65
CA ASN A 646 -7.37 -33.59 0.97
C ASN A 646 -7.33 -33.32 -0.55
N ALA A 647 -6.17 -33.59 -1.19
CA ALA A 647 -6.06 -33.41 -2.65
C ALA A 647 -6.89 -34.49 -3.37
N GLY A 648 -7.57 -34.07 -4.45
CA GLY A 648 -8.32 -35.00 -5.33
C GLY A 648 -7.38 -35.78 -6.26
N GLN A 649 -7.90 -36.81 -6.89
CA GLN A 649 -7.11 -37.76 -7.71
C GLN A 649 -6.31 -37.11 -8.84
N TYR A 650 -6.80 -36.03 -9.43
CA TYR A 650 -6.19 -35.37 -10.57
C TYR A 650 -5.65 -33.96 -10.22
N GLU A 651 -5.61 -33.61 -8.93
CA GLU A 651 -5.10 -32.34 -8.46
C GLU A 651 -3.60 -32.43 -8.23
N GLU A 652 -2.86 -31.51 -8.81
CA GLU A 652 -1.40 -31.46 -8.69
C GLU A 652 -0.98 -30.66 -7.47
N THR A 653 -0.06 -31.21 -6.69
CA THR A 653 0.45 -30.57 -5.47
C THR A 653 1.88 -30.10 -5.65
N LYS A 654 2.21 -28.96 -5.03
CA LYS A 654 3.54 -28.36 -5.08
C LYS A 654 3.91 -27.79 -3.71
N GLU A 655 4.64 -28.57 -2.93
CA GLU A 655 4.98 -28.21 -1.55
C GLU A 655 5.87 -26.97 -1.43
N PHE A 656 6.77 -26.74 -2.38
CA PHE A 656 7.61 -25.54 -2.44
C PHE A 656 7.18 -24.66 -3.60
N GLN A 657 6.89 -23.39 -3.29
CA GLN A 657 6.48 -22.40 -4.27
C GLN A 657 7.35 -21.14 -4.13
N PHE A 658 7.72 -20.59 -5.28
CA PHE A 658 8.55 -19.39 -5.38
C PHE A 658 8.00 -18.47 -6.45
N THR A 659 7.90 -17.16 -6.14
CA THR A 659 7.50 -16.13 -7.10
C THR A 659 8.39 -14.91 -7.01
N VAL A 660 8.61 -14.22 -8.13
CA VAL A 660 9.31 -12.94 -8.23
C VAL A 660 8.40 -11.93 -8.91
N GLY A 661 8.40 -10.69 -8.41
CA GLY A 661 7.53 -9.64 -8.92
C GLY A 661 6.08 -9.70 -8.39
N ASN A 662 5.75 -10.71 -7.57
CA ASN A 662 4.43 -10.88 -6.97
C ASN A 662 4.54 -11.13 -5.46
N VAL A 663 3.57 -10.63 -4.71
CA VAL A 663 3.39 -10.87 -3.27
C VAL A 663 2.33 -11.95 -3.08
N PHE A 664 2.54 -12.87 -2.13
CA PHE A 664 1.56 -13.87 -1.74
C PHE A 664 0.31 -13.25 -1.08
#